data_3e2a3db1f21939888b4fa4514fb18646
#
_entry.id   3e2a3db1f21939888b4fa4514fb18646
#
_cell.length_a   1.000
_cell.length_b   1.000
_cell.length_c   1.000
_cell.angle_alpha   90.00
_cell.angle_beta   90.00
_cell.angle_gamma   90.00
#
_symmetry.space_group_name_H-M   'P 1'
#
loop_
_entity.id
_entity.type
_entity.pdbx_description
1 polymer ?
#
loop_
_entity_poly.entity_id
_entity_poly.type
_entity_poly.pdbx_seq_one_letter_code
_entity_poly.pdbx_strand_id
1 'polypeptide(L)'
;MNFKYPGNARFVRMLAACSLAAFAACSQQEQTEPAAVVVEQAAIVQPAGVESFTAMISGNRVGQMEVQHGDVTNVGYEYRDNGRGPSVEEVIEFNDEGVPRSWRVAGATTFGNIIEEQFEIQGSRAFWTDTTGSSESDMAEANLYVAQESSPYALWVYARLLLADDDNTLAVLPAGELKLEAIENLTVTSSSGAPLAITTYALSGIDLNPSYFALDDSGLLFASMNERFALVRTGFEAEEERLRNMAAEYATRRFETIQEKVTRVFDKPVRINNVRVFDPISLSLSELASVLVTENRIAAVDDVVQAANADEILIDGAGGTLVAGMYEMHAHAGQGSALLNIAAGVTSFRDMGNNNEVLSDLIAKIESGRLVGPRINRSGFIEGKSPFNSNSGILVSTQEEALGAVRWYADQGDFHQIKIYNSMNPAWVPAMVTEAHARGMRVSGHVPAFTNADAMIAAGYDELTHINQVMLGWVLAPDEDTRTLLRLTAMKRFPAIDIKSPAVQLTISSMAGRGMGIDPTLAIHENLMLSRNGEVAPGMLDYIDNMPVGIQRNARTARSEIATPEDDIAYRQGYAKILETVREMRDQGVVIIPGTDLGGSFTYHRELELYQEIGMSTAEVLKMATLDMASYLGQADELGSIAPGKLADFFLIPGDPIADLKAIKTISLVVKDGNFYFPSDIYPEFGIRPFTDAPEILNR
;
A
#
# COMPACT_ATOMS: atom_id res chain seq x y z
N MET A 1 -31.70 12.55 -29.97
CA MET A 1 -31.09 13.56 -30.86
C MET A 1 -29.68 13.13 -31.14
N ASN A 2 -29.44 12.77 -32.41
CA ASN A 2 -28.14 12.27 -32.87
C ASN A 2 -27.17 13.44 -33.07
N PHE A 3 -25.98 13.36 -32.47
CA PHE A 3 -24.85 14.15 -32.92
C PHE A 3 -23.74 13.24 -33.41
N LYS A 4 -23.47 13.38 -34.75
CA LYS A 4 -22.37 12.77 -35.47
C LYS A 4 -21.11 13.62 -35.29
N TYR A 5 -19.96 12.97 -35.07
CA TYR A 5 -18.65 13.57 -35.29
C TYR A 5 -18.22 13.43 -36.75
N PRO A 6 -17.58 14.42 -37.37
CA PRO A 6 -16.95 14.28 -38.67
C PRO A 6 -15.48 13.86 -38.55
N GLY A 7 -15.12 12.89 -39.36
CA GLY A 7 -13.75 12.46 -39.56
C GLY A 7 -12.99 13.28 -40.62
N ASN A 8 -11.76 12.94 -40.75
CA ASN A 8 -10.77 13.12 -41.83
C ASN A 8 -9.69 14.18 -41.65
N ALA A 9 -8.45 13.69 -41.56
CA ALA A 9 -7.38 14.14 -42.45
C ALA A 9 -6.35 13.04 -42.69
N ARG A 10 -6.31 12.58 -43.94
CA ARG A 10 -5.25 11.76 -44.51
C ARG A 10 -3.96 12.57 -44.58
N PHE A 11 -2.81 11.96 -44.24
CA PHE A 11 -1.53 12.38 -44.77
C PHE A 11 -0.84 11.29 -45.56
N VAL A 12 -0.32 11.72 -46.69
CA VAL A 12 0.14 11.01 -47.87
C VAL A 12 1.49 10.32 -47.60
N ARG A 13 1.61 9.08 -48.11
CA ARG A 13 2.88 8.36 -48.28
C ARG A 13 3.73 9.05 -49.34
N MET A 14 4.99 9.30 -49.04
CA MET A 14 6.03 9.54 -50.07
C MET A 14 7.12 8.46 -49.93
N LEU A 15 7.12 7.57 -50.90
CA LEU A 15 8.20 6.64 -51.18
C LEU A 15 9.42 7.42 -51.73
N ALA A 16 10.59 7.17 -51.20
CA ALA A 16 11.86 7.34 -51.91
C ALA A 16 12.74 6.13 -51.65
N ALA A 17 12.91 5.36 -52.68
CA ALA A 17 13.87 4.28 -52.73
C ALA A 17 15.25 4.85 -52.96
N CYS A 18 16.26 4.41 -52.20
CA CYS A 18 17.66 4.44 -52.60
C CYS A 18 18.42 3.22 -52.05
N SER A 19 19.21 2.68 -52.92
CA SER A 19 19.83 1.39 -53.02
C SER A 19 20.89 1.03 -51.99
N LEU A 20 20.94 -0.28 -51.70
CA LEU A 20 22.04 -1.15 -51.26
C LEU A 20 23.50 -0.60 -51.37
N ALA A 21 24.26 -0.71 -50.28
CA ALA A 21 25.45 -1.57 -50.19
C ALA A 21 26.12 -1.50 -48.82
N ALA A 22 26.30 -2.70 -48.24
CA ALA A 22 27.46 -3.18 -47.51
C ALA A 22 27.77 -2.69 -46.07
N PHE A 23 27.87 -3.63 -45.25
CA PHE A 23 28.80 -4.12 -44.25
C PHE A 23 28.10 -4.49 -42.96
N ALA A 24 27.96 -5.81 -42.81
CA ALA A 24 27.75 -6.45 -41.53
C ALA A 24 28.99 -6.17 -40.63
N ALA A 25 28.73 -5.42 -39.56
CA ALA A 25 29.59 -5.46 -38.39
C ALA A 25 28.62 -5.76 -37.23
N CYS A 26 28.51 -7.05 -36.86
CA CYS A 26 28.00 -7.47 -35.56
C CYS A 26 28.95 -6.87 -34.50
N SER A 27 28.57 -5.77 -33.90
CA SER A 27 29.05 -5.44 -32.57
C SER A 27 28.16 -6.18 -31.58
N GLN A 28 28.66 -7.31 -31.08
CA GLN A 28 28.20 -7.82 -29.78
C GLN A 28 28.49 -6.70 -28.77
N GLN A 29 27.47 -6.01 -28.32
CA GLN A 29 27.53 -5.33 -27.04
C GLN A 29 27.62 -6.46 -26.00
N GLU A 30 28.82 -6.71 -25.49
CA GLU A 30 28.97 -7.39 -24.21
C GLU A 30 28.15 -6.61 -23.18
N GLN A 31 27.11 -7.25 -22.68
CA GLN A 31 26.51 -6.86 -21.42
C GLN A 31 27.60 -7.07 -20.36
N THR A 32 28.26 -6.00 -19.99
CA THR A 32 29.11 -6.00 -18.79
C THR A 32 28.19 -6.22 -17.63
N GLU A 33 28.24 -7.39 -17.01
CA GLU A 33 27.75 -7.60 -15.67
C GLU A 33 28.24 -6.45 -14.78
N PRO A 34 27.40 -5.84 -13.93
CA PRO A 34 27.88 -4.84 -12.99
C PRO A 34 28.99 -5.46 -12.14
N ALA A 35 30.15 -4.80 -12.11
CA ALA A 35 31.28 -5.25 -11.31
C ALA A 35 30.82 -5.41 -9.87
N ALA A 36 31.08 -6.59 -9.28
CA ALA A 36 30.77 -6.83 -7.88
C ALA A 36 31.37 -5.71 -7.03
N VAL A 37 30.53 -5.08 -6.20
CA VAL A 37 30.97 -4.04 -5.27
C VAL A 37 31.88 -4.71 -4.26
N VAL A 38 33.18 -4.48 -4.34
CA VAL A 38 34.14 -4.95 -3.33
C VAL A 38 34.05 -3.98 -2.16
N VAL A 39 33.36 -4.41 -1.09
CA VAL A 39 33.37 -3.70 0.18
C VAL A 39 34.61 -4.16 0.92
N GLU A 40 35.61 -3.30 1.05
CA GLU A 40 36.71 -3.54 1.98
C GLU A 40 36.11 -3.57 3.39
N GLN A 41 36.39 -4.63 4.17
CA GLN A 41 35.95 -4.74 5.55
C GLN A 41 36.49 -3.54 6.34
N ALA A 42 35.67 -2.53 6.55
CA ALA A 42 35.99 -1.41 7.41
C ALA A 42 36.01 -1.90 8.88
N ALA A 43 37.07 -1.59 9.61
CA ALA A 43 37.09 -1.80 11.06
C ALA A 43 35.89 -1.07 11.67
N ILE A 44 35.19 -1.74 12.62
CA ILE A 44 34.05 -1.15 13.35
C ILE A 44 34.56 0.08 14.11
N VAL A 45 34.34 1.25 13.54
CA VAL A 45 34.69 2.52 14.20
C VAL A 45 33.55 2.88 15.16
N GLN A 46 33.90 3.14 16.42
CA GLN A 46 32.95 3.73 17.37
C GLN A 46 32.85 5.24 17.02
N PRO A 47 31.66 5.70 16.56
CA PRO A 47 31.49 7.12 16.25
C PRO A 47 31.59 7.98 17.50
N ALA A 48 31.92 9.25 17.32
CA ALA A 48 32.05 10.22 18.42
C ALA A 48 31.39 11.54 18.04
N GLY A 49 30.81 12.22 19.02
CA GLY A 49 30.18 13.51 18.80
C GLY A 49 28.69 13.41 18.53
N VAL A 50 28.16 14.35 17.77
CA VAL A 50 26.74 14.45 17.42
C VAL A 50 26.56 14.34 15.92
N GLU A 51 25.66 13.48 15.48
CA GLU A 51 25.19 13.38 14.10
C GLU A 51 23.75 13.90 14.02
N SER A 52 23.44 14.67 12.99
CA SER A 52 22.11 15.24 12.78
C SER A 52 21.59 14.89 11.39
N PHE A 53 20.30 14.59 11.32
CA PHE A 53 19.61 14.21 10.09
C PHE A 53 18.32 15.00 9.94
N THR A 54 17.97 15.32 8.70
CA THR A 54 16.72 15.97 8.32
C THR A 54 15.78 14.91 7.73
N ALA A 55 14.57 14.80 8.29
CA ALA A 55 13.50 13.98 7.74
C ALA A 55 12.69 14.77 6.70
N MET A 56 12.53 14.21 5.50
CA MET A 56 11.91 14.89 4.37
C MET A 56 10.86 13.98 3.70
N ILE A 57 9.75 14.58 3.25
CA ILE A 57 8.73 13.93 2.42
C ILE A 57 8.48 14.80 1.18
N SER A 58 8.72 14.26 0.01
CA SER A 58 8.49 14.94 -1.27
C SER A 58 9.08 16.36 -1.30
N GLY A 59 10.34 16.51 -0.87
CA GLY A 59 11.06 17.78 -0.83
C GLY A 59 10.74 18.70 0.36
N ASN A 60 9.77 18.33 1.21
CA ASN A 60 9.40 19.12 2.40
C ASN A 60 10.07 18.57 3.65
N ARG A 61 10.72 19.46 4.44
CA ARG A 61 11.23 19.07 5.76
C ARG A 61 10.05 18.82 6.70
N VAL A 62 9.99 17.61 7.29
CA VAL A 62 8.91 17.19 8.18
C VAL A 62 9.38 16.83 9.59
N GLY A 63 10.69 16.69 9.81
CA GLY A 63 11.26 16.30 11.11
C GLY A 63 12.76 16.19 11.10
N GLN A 64 13.28 15.46 12.08
CA GLN A 64 14.71 15.32 12.33
C GLN A 64 15.04 14.04 13.10
N MET A 65 16.31 13.63 13.05
CA MET A 65 16.92 12.68 13.94
C MET A 65 18.26 13.24 14.44
N GLU A 66 18.54 13.09 15.73
CA GLU A 66 19.81 13.45 16.34
C GLU A 66 20.38 12.23 17.06
N VAL A 67 21.66 11.96 16.83
CA VAL A 67 22.38 10.85 17.46
C VAL A 67 23.54 11.43 18.24
N GLN A 68 23.58 11.20 19.55
CA GLN A 68 24.64 11.62 20.43
C GLN A 68 25.45 10.42 20.90
N HIS A 69 26.72 10.36 20.49
CA HIS A 69 27.63 9.28 20.82
C HIS A 69 28.41 9.56 22.09
N GLY A 70 28.62 8.53 22.92
CA GLY A 70 29.36 8.58 24.18
C GLY A 70 29.52 7.16 24.73
N ASP A 71 29.61 7.04 26.07
CA ASP A 71 29.60 5.72 26.75
C ASP A 71 28.29 4.95 26.44
N VAL A 72 27.23 5.72 26.21
CA VAL A 72 25.97 5.27 25.64
C VAL A 72 25.65 6.12 24.41
N THR A 73 24.99 5.55 23.43
CA THR A 73 24.46 6.29 22.27
C THR A 73 23.00 6.65 22.53
N ASN A 74 22.68 7.93 22.45
CA ASN A 74 21.32 8.44 22.57
C ASN A 74 20.82 8.85 21.20
N VAL A 75 19.60 8.45 20.82
CA VAL A 75 18.94 8.82 19.56
C VAL A 75 17.61 9.47 19.88
N GLY A 76 17.37 10.65 19.32
CA GLY A 76 16.07 11.30 19.29
C GLY A 76 15.57 11.38 17.86
N TYR A 77 14.38 10.86 17.58
CA TYR A 77 13.79 10.85 16.25
C TYR A 77 12.33 11.28 16.28
N GLU A 78 12.00 12.26 15.46
CA GLU A 78 10.61 12.70 15.29
C GLU A 78 10.38 13.26 13.89
N TYR A 79 9.17 13.06 13.37
CA TYR A 79 8.65 13.83 12.25
C TYR A 79 7.13 14.01 12.35
N ARG A 80 6.59 14.93 11.56
CA ARG A 80 5.14 15.17 11.46
C ARG A 80 4.72 15.31 9.99
N ASP A 81 3.77 14.50 9.58
CA ASP A 81 3.05 14.60 8.33
C ASP A 81 1.57 14.32 8.59
N ASN A 82 0.66 15.04 7.98
CA ASN A 82 -0.78 14.88 8.19
C ASN A 82 -1.19 14.97 9.69
N GLY A 83 -0.57 15.89 10.42
CA GLY A 83 -0.81 16.15 11.84
C GLY A 83 -0.38 15.03 12.79
N ARG A 84 0.38 14.04 12.33
CA ARG A 84 0.84 12.90 13.13
C ARG A 84 2.23 12.43 12.67
N GLY A 85 2.85 11.60 13.49
CA GLY A 85 4.17 11.02 13.22
C GLY A 85 4.76 10.45 14.50
N PRO A 86 5.75 9.55 14.40
CA PRO A 86 6.43 8.98 15.56
C PRO A 86 7.23 10.05 16.32
N SER A 87 7.45 9.79 17.60
CA SER A 87 8.43 10.45 18.44
C SER A 87 9.11 9.38 19.27
N VAL A 88 10.38 9.14 19.01
CA VAL A 88 11.13 8.00 19.57
C VAL A 88 12.42 8.50 20.21
N GLU A 89 12.70 8.03 21.40
CA GLU A 89 13.98 8.20 22.09
C GLU A 89 14.60 6.82 22.33
N GLU A 90 15.90 6.68 21.99
CA GLU A 90 16.63 5.43 22.17
C GLU A 90 17.88 5.65 23.01
N VAL A 91 18.21 4.64 23.83
CA VAL A 91 19.47 4.56 24.57
C VAL A 91 20.09 3.20 24.28
N ILE A 92 21.28 3.20 23.67
CA ILE A 92 21.97 1.97 23.23
C ILE A 92 23.34 1.91 23.91
N GLU A 93 23.59 0.82 24.63
CA GLU A 93 24.92 0.48 25.10
C GLU A 93 25.51 -0.61 24.22
N PHE A 94 26.72 -0.41 23.76
CA PHE A 94 27.45 -1.40 22.97
C PHE A 94 28.55 -2.08 23.82
N ASN A 95 28.81 -3.35 23.53
CA ASN A 95 30.01 -4.02 24.05
C ASN A 95 31.25 -3.65 23.23
N ASP A 96 32.42 -4.16 23.59
CA ASP A 96 33.70 -3.87 22.91
C ASP A 96 33.73 -4.36 21.43
N GLU A 97 32.87 -5.33 21.09
CA GLU A 97 32.71 -5.87 19.73
C GLU A 97 31.67 -5.08 18.94
N GLY A 98 31.03 -4.10 19.56
CA GLY A 98 30.05 -3.25 18.94
C GLY A 98 28.65 -3.86 18.85
N VAL A 99 28.37 -4.96 19.50
CA VAL A 99 27.02 -5.54 19.61
C VAL A 99 26.23 -4.76 20.68
N PRO A 100 24.94 -4.42 20.47
CA PRO A 100 24.10 -3.84 21.49
C PRO A 100 24.02 -4.76 22.71
N ARG A 101 24.55 -4.31 23.86
CA ARG A 101 24.43 -4.99 25.15
C ARG A 101 23.10 -4.66 25.81
N SER A 102 22.66 -3.42 25.69
CA SER A 102 21.33 -2.99 26.08
C SER A 102 20.78 -2.03 25.05
N TRP A 103 19.47 -2.08 24.85
CA TRP A 103 18.76 -1.18 23.95
C TRP A 103 17.39 -0.86 24.54
N ARG A 104 17.16 0.41 24.84
CA ARG A 104 15.87 0.91 25.28
C ARG A 104 15.30 1.81 24.21
N VAL A 105 14.02 1.60 23.86
CA VAL A 105 13.24 2.45 22.95
C VAL A 105 12.01 2.92 23.70
N ALA A 106 11.76 4.23 23.70
CA ALA A 106 10.62 4.84 24.38
C ALA A 106 10.01 5.95 23.52
N GLY A 107 8.70 6.18 23.67
CA GLY A 107 8.04 7.26 22.94
C GLY A 107 6.63 6.93 22.52
N ALA A 108 6.26 7.33 21.29
CA ALA A 108 4.95 7.06 20.72
C ALA A 108 5.03 6.78 19.22
N THR A 109 4.18 5.88 18.73
CA THR A 109 4.01 5.58 17.30
C THR A 109 3.30 6.71 16.58
N THR A 110 3.21 6.61 15.25
CA THR A 110 2.48 7.58 14.40
C THR A 110 1.03 7.83 14.84
N PHE A 111 0.38 6.84 15.42
CA PHE A 111 -1.02 6.96 15.88
C PHE A 111 -1.17 7.10 17.40
N GLY A 112 -0.07 7.32 18.11
CA GLY A 112 -0.05 7.66 19.51
C GLY A 112 0.01 6.47 20.47
N ASN A 113 0.14 5.22 19.98
CA ASN A 113 0.41 4.09 20.87
C ASN A 113 1.76 4.27 21.57
N ILE A 114 1.82 4.03 22.87
CA ILE A 114 3.03 4.19 23.68
C ILE A 114 4.03 3.09 23.32
N ILE A 115 5.29 3.49 23.16
CA ILE A 115 6.44 2.62 22.96
C ILE A 115 7.20 2.50 24.29
N GLU A 116 7.32 1.28 24.78
CA GLU A 116 8.19 0.92 25.91
C GLU A 116 8.86 -0.42 25.56
N GLU A 117 10.03 -0.36 24.92
CA GLU A 117 10.79 -1.53 24.51
C GLU A 117 12.13 -1.54 25.21
N GLN A 118 12.56 -2.72 25.65
CA GLN A 118 13.83 -2.92 26.33
C GLN A 118 14.44 -4.26 25.92
N PHE A 119 15.72 -4.23 25.60
CA PHE A 119 16.56 -5.39 25.35
C PHE A 119 17.80 -5.33 26.24
N GLU A 120 18.25 -6.48 26.79
CA GLU A 120 19.45 -6.57 27.63
C GLU A 120 20.09 -7.95 27.50
N ILE A 121 21.43 -8.00 27.45
CA ILE A 121 22.24 -9.22 27.54
C ILE A 121 22.78 -9.37 28.94
N GLN A 122 22.49 -10.50 29.59
CA GLN A 122 23.01 -10.90 30.89
C GLN A 122 23.74 -12.26 30.78
N GLY A 123 25.07 -12.24 30.80
CA GLY A 123 25.90 -13.41 30.56
C GLY A 123 25.75 -13.94 29.12
N SER A 124 25.27 -15.16 28.97
CA SER A 124 25.00 -15.79 27.66
C SER A 124 23.53 -15.73 27.23
N ARG A 125 22.68 -15.00 27.95
CA ARG A 125 21.24 -14.90 27.67
C ARG A 125 20.83 -13.47 27.33
N ALA A 126 19.91 -13.35 26.38
CA ALA A 126 19.23 -12.12 26.04
C ALA A 126 17.83 -12.12 26.64
N PHE A 127 17.41 -10.97 27.12
CA PHE A 127 16.08 -10.68 27.64
C PHE A 127 15.52 -9.48 26.89
N TRP A 128 14.24 -9.54 26.53
CA TRP A 128 13.57 -8.39 25.94
C TRP A 128 12.11 -8.29 26.37
N THR A 129 11.64 -7.07 26.35
CA THR A 129 10.23 -6.73 26.50
C THR A 129 9.87 -5.73 25.40
N ASP A 130 8.84 -6.01 24.64
CA ASP A 130 8.30 -5.13 23.60
C ASP A 130 6.75 -5.14 23.65
N THR A 131 6.09 -4.60 22.65
CA THR A 131 4.62 -4.57 22.58
C THR A 131 4.00 -5.97 22.48
N THR A 132 4.78 -6.99 22.11
CA THR A 132 4.30 -8.39 22.04
C THR A 132 4.41 -9.13 23.37
N GLY A 133 5.12 -8.58 24.34
CA GLY A 133 5.36 -9.14 25.66
C GLY A 133 6.83 -9.30 26.02
N SER A 134 7.13 -10.06 27.08
CA SER A 134 8.49 -10.33 27.54
C SER A 134 8.93 -11.73 27.14
N SER A 135 10.21 -11.88 26.74
CA SER A 135 10.79 -13.16 26.37
C SER A 135 12.30 -13.20 26.64
N GLU A 136 12.90 -14.38 26.50
CA GLU A 136 14.32 -14.61 26.66
C GLU A 136 14.84 -15.70 25.73
N SER A 137 16.11 -15.65 25.37
CA SER A 137 16.78 -16.65 24.53
C SER A 137 18.27 -16.75 24.88
N ASP A 138 18.90 -17.90 24.53
CA ASP A 138 20.33 -17.99 24.52
C ASP A 138 20.95 -17.24 23.36
N MET A 139 22.03 -16.50 23.60
CA MET A 139 22.77 -15.76 22.55
C MET A 139 23.58 -16.66 21.61
N ALA A 140 23.68 -17.98 21.91
CA ALA A 140 24.45 -18.92 21.09
C ALA A 140 23.87 -19.13 19.68
N GLU A 141 22.58 -18.81 19.49
CA GLU A 141 21.85 -18.98 18.20
C GLU A 141 21.62 -17.67 17.43
N ALA A 142 21.76 -16.51 18.10
CA ALA A 142 21.56 -15.21 17.45
C ALA A 142 22.41 -14.13 18.12
N ASN A 143 23.04 -13.29 17.31
CA ASN A 143 23.97 -12.26 17.77
C ASN A 143 23.41 -10.85 17.77
N LEU A 144 22.15 -10.65 17.32
CA LEU A 144 21.56 -9.34 17.13
C LEU A 144 20.08 -9.35 17.51
N TYR A 145 19.64 -8.30 18.21
CA TYR A 145 18.24 -8.04 18.47
C TYR A 145 17.69 -7.03 17.46
N VAL A 146 16.56 -7.35 16.82
CA VAL A 146 15.82 -6.43 15.95
C VAL A 146 14.77 -5.72 16.79
N ALA A 147 15.02 -4.45 17.09
CA ALA A 147 14.07 -3.61 17.81
C ALA A 147 12.81 -3.37 16.96
N GLN A 148 11.64 -3.41 17.60
CA GLN A 148 10.36 -3.35 16.90
C GLN A 148 9.98 -1.93 16.48
N GLU A 149 10.17 -0.95 17.37
CA GLU A 149 9.73 0.44 17.18
C GLU A 149 10.91 1.42 17.17
N SER A 150 12.08 0.96 16.70
CA SER A 150 13.29 1.79 16.63
C SER A 150 13.22 2.88 15.56
N SER A 151 14.07 3.88 15.71
CA SER A 151 14.33 4.87 14.66
C SER A 151 15.09 4.27 13.46
N PRO A 152 15.22 4.99 12.34
CA PRO A 152 16.06 4.57 11.21
C PRO A 152 17.55 4.37 11.55
N TYR A 153 18.01 4.83 12.70
CA TYR A 153 19.37 4.59 13.17
C TYR A 153 19.67 3.09 13.39
N ALA A 154 18.64 2.29 13.67
CA ALA A 154 18.75 0.84 13.75
C ALA A 154 19.36 0.21 12.49
N LEU A 155 19.13 0.76 11.30
CA LEU A 155 19.73 0.28 10.05
C LEU A 155 21.26 0.31 10.09
N TRP A 156 21.83 1.37 10.70
CA TRP A 156 23.27 1.43 10.93
C TRP A 156 23.74 0.38 11.94
N VAL A 157 22.98 0.19 13.04
CA VAL A 157 23.32 -0.82 14.06
C VAL A 157 23.36 -2.22 13.44
N TYR A 158 22.40 -2.55 12.60
CA TYR A 158 22.32 -3.85 11.93
C TYR A 158 23.40 -4.00 10.86
N ALA A 159 23.56 -2.99 10.01
CA ALA A 159 24.48 -3.03 8.88
C ALA A 159 25.93 -3.28 9.30
N ARG A 160 26.41 -2.63 10.36
CA ARG A 160 27.81 -2.78 10.79
C ARG A 160 28.14 -4.19 11.30
N LEU A 161 27.14 -4.90 11.88
CA LEU A 161 27.32 -6.28 12.31
C LEU A 161 27.27 -7.24 11.13
N LEU A 162 26.36 -6.99 10.18
CA LEU A 162 26.26 -7.76 8.94
C LEU A 162 27.49 -7.59 8.06
N LEU A 163 28.07 -6.38 7.98
CA LEU A 163 29.31 -6.13 7.24
C LEU A 163 30.55 -6.77 7.88
N ALA A 164 30.48 -7.12 9.16
CA ALA A 164 31.54 -7.85 9.86
C ALA A 164 31.41 -9.38 9.71
N ASP A 165 30.27 -9.87 9.19
CA ASP A 165 30.03 -11.27 8.93
C ASP A 165 30.43 -11.66 7.50
N ASP A 166 30.94 -12.90 7.31
CA ASP A 166 31.53 -13.34 6.04
C ASP A 166 30.55 -13.40 4.87
N ASP A 167 29.24 -13.62 5.14
CA ASP A 167 28.20 -13.72 4.10
C ASP A 167 27.13 -12.61 4.19
N ASN A 168 27.36 -11.61 5.07
CA ASN A 168 26.44 -10.50 5.35
C ASN A 168 25.04 -10.97 5.78
N THR A 169 24.97 -12.09 6.50
CA THR A 169 23.70 -12.72 6.94
C THR A 169 23.79 -13.10 8.41
N LEU A 170 22.83 -12.67 9.22
CA LEU A 170 22.81 -12.98 10.67
C LEU A 170 21.42 -13.46 11.11
N ALA A 171 21.42 -14.58 11.87
CA ALA A 171 20.24 -14.94 12.66
C ALA A 171 20.00 -13.89 13.76
N VAL A 172 18.73 -13.53 13.98
CA VAL A 172 18.37 -12.43 14.87
C VAL A 172 17.31 -12.79 15.90
N LEU A 173 17.28 -12.03 16.99
CA LEU A 173 16.24 -12.10 18.00
C LEU A 173 15.12 -11.08 17.67
N PRO A 174 13.85 -11.40 18.00
CA PRO A 174 13.39 -12.64 18.63
C PRO A 174 13.39 -13.87 17.72
N ALA A 175 13.40 -13.70 16.41
CA ALA A 175 13.48 -14.78 15.42
C ALA A 175 13.73 -14.23 14.02
N GLY A 176 14.16 -15.08 13.10
CA GLY A 176 14.39 -14.73 11.69
C GLY A 176 15.87 -14.51 11.37
N GLU A 177 16.09 -13.90 10.21
CA GLU A 177 17.42 -13.65 9.66
C GLU A 177 17.42 -12.31 8.96
N LEU A 178 18.48 -11.53 9.12
CA LEU A 178 18.74 -10.33 8.33
C LEU A 178 19.80 -10.62 7.28
N LYS A 179 19.63 -10.04 6.11
CA LYS A 179 20.59 -10.08 5.02
C LYS A 179 20.84 -8.68 4.47
N LEU A 180 22.12 -8.35 4.28
CA LEU A 180 22.58 -7.09 3.75
C LEU A 180 23.18 -7.27 2.35
N GLU A 181 22.76 -6.45 1.41
CA GLU A 181 23.30 -6.41 0.04
C GLU A 181 23.80 -5.01 -0.28
N ALA A 182 25.04 -4.88 -0.71
CA ALA A 182 25.59 -3.63 -1.23
C ALA A 182 25.13 -3.43 -2.69
N ILE A 183 24.60 -2.23 -3.01
CA ILE A 183 24.00 -1.96 -4.32
C ILE A 183 24.95 -1.17 -5.21
N GLU A 184 25.38 0.02 -4.80
CA GLU A 184 26.28 0.86 -5.59
C GLU A 184 27.06 1.87 -4.73
N ASN A 185 28.22 2.32 -5.28
CA ASN A 185 29.02 3.39 -4.70
C ASN A 185 28.78 4.67 -5.50
N LEU A 186 28.63 5.78 -4.81
CA LEU A 186 28.39 7.08 -5.43
C LEU A 186 28.96 8.21 -4.60
N THR A 187 28.99 9.40 -5.20
CA THR A 187 29.38 10.64 -4.53
C THR A 187 28.18 11.56 -4.41
N VAL A 188 27.97 12.09 -3.22
CA VAL A 188 26.97 13.12 -2.88
C VAL A 188 27.68 14.42 -2.55
N THR A 189 26.96 15.55 -2.63
CA THR A 189 27.54 16.86 -2.43
C THR A 189 26.80 17.61 -1.34
N SER A 190 27.55 18.08 -0.34
CA SER A 190 26.97 18.90 0.74
C SER A 190 26.55 20.30 0.24
N SER A 191 25.73 20.99 1.01
CA SER A 191 25.36 22.39 0.78
C SER A 191 26.56 23.36 0.72
N SER A 192 27.72 22.97 1.30
CA SER A 192 28.99 23.72 1.20
C SER A 192 29.79 23.38 -0.06
N GLY A 193 29.32 22.42 -0.88
CA GLY A 193 30.02 21.94 -2.08
C GLY A 193 31.08 20.85 -1.82
N ALA A 194 31.18 20.35 -0.58
CA ALA A 194 32.14 19.29 -0.26
C ALA A 194 31.57 17.91 -0.73
N PRO A 195 32.37 17.13 -1.50
CA PRO A 195 31.96 15.79 -1.89
C PRO A 195 32.11 14.80 -0.73
N LEU A 196 31.23 13.78 -0.70
CA LEU A 196 31.28 12.67 0.23
C LEU A 196 30.99 11.37 -0.55
N ALA A 197 31.85 10.38 -0.40
CA ALA A 197 31.60 9.04 -0.96
C ALA A 197 30.62 8.28 -0.05
N ILE A 198 29.65 7.60 -0.66
CA ILE A 198 28.67 6.75 0.05
C ILE A 198 28.49 5.44 -0.69
N THR A 199 28.10 4.41 0.05
CA THR A 199 27.65 3.11 -0.49
C THR A 199 26.20 2.91 -0.08
N THR A 200 25.36 2.52 -1.03
CA THR A 200 23.95 2.19 -0.78
C THR A 200 23.75 0.70 -0.54
N TYR A 201 22.79 0.38 0.31
CA TYR A 201 22.50 -0.98 0.76
C TYR A 201 21.02 -1.28 0.74
N ALA A 202 20.69 -2.57 0.59
CA ALA A 202 19.38 -3.15 0.84
C ALA A 202 19.46 -4.11 2.05
N LEU A 203 18.66 -3.89 3.07
CA LEU A 203 18.52 -4.76 4.23
C LEU A 203 17.18 -5.50 4.16
N SER A 204 17.23 -6.82 4.06
CA SER A 204 16.07 -7.72 4.03
C SER A 204 15.90 -8.46 5.35
N GLY A 205 14.66 -8.93 5.64
CA GLY A 205 14.33 -9.76 6.80
C GLY A 205 13.50 -9.05 7.88
N ILE A 206 13.33 -7.71 7.81
CA ILE A 206 12.47 -6.95 8.74
C ILE A 206 11.02 -6.92 8.25
N ASP A 207 10.83 -6.65 6.96
CA ASP A 207 9.51 -6.46 6.33
C ASP A 207 9.43 -7.26 5.03
N LEU A 208 8.30 -7.20 4.33
CA LEU A 208 8.07 -7.83 3.01
C LEU A 208 9.01 -7.28 1.92
N ASN A 209 9.44 -6.03 2.08
CA ASN A 209 10.37 -5.38 1.17
C ASN A 209 11.65 -4.96 1.90
N PRO A 210 12.79 -4.91 1.22
CA PRO A 210 14.03 -4.42 1.81
C PRO A 210 13.93 -2.95 2.23
N SER A 211 14.66 -2.58 3.28
CA SER A 211 14.94 -1.20 3.66
C SER A 211 16.17 -0.71 2.90
N TYR A 212 16.05 0.42 2.20
CA TYR A 212 17.16 1.04 1.47
C TYR A 212 17.79 2.16 2.30
N PHE A 213 19.10 2.18 2.38
CA PHE A 213 19.86 3.19 3.11
C PHE A 213 21.29 3.33 2.55
N ALA A 214 22.03 4.30 3.06
CA ALA A 214 23.40 4.54 2.66
C ALA A 214 24.30 4.77 3.88
N LEU A 215 25.54 4.28 3.77
CA LEU A 215 26.64 4.57 4.69
C LEU A 215 27.69 5.41 3.95
N ASP A 216 28.39 6.29 4.67
CA ASP A 216 29.55 7.00 4.12
C ASP A 216 30.82 6.12 4.13
N ASP A 217 31.92 6.65 3.58
CA ASP A 217 33.23 5.98 3.50
C ASP A 217 33.87 5.69 4.88
N SER A 218 33.35 6.30 5.94
CA SER A 218 33.71 5.99 7.33
C SER A 218 32.79 4.93 7.97
N GLY A 219 31.80 4.41 7.22
CA GLY A 219 30.83 3.44 7.70
C GLY A 219 29.73 4.02 8.59
N LEU A 220 29.54 5.35 8.60
CA LEU A 220 28.48 6.00 9.36
C LEU A 220 27.20 6.15 8.53
N LEU A 221 26.05 6.19 9.18
CA LEU A 221 24.76 6.40 8.50
C LEU A 221 24.78 7.73 7.74
N PHE A 222 24.43 7.68 6.46
CA PHE A 222 24.25 8.86 5.63
C PHE A 222 22.79 9.17 5.37
N ALA A 223 22.00 8.17 4.98
CA ALA A 223 20.58 8.32 4.70
C ALA A 223 19.81 7.00 4.87
N SER A 224 18.52 7.11 5.17
CA SER A 224 17.50 6.06 4.96
C SER A 224 16.47 6.59 3.96
N MET A 225 16.00 5.77 3.00
CA MET A 225 15.24 6.27 1.87
C MET A 225 14.25 5.25 1.30
N ASN A 226 13.13 5.77 0.85
CA ASN A 226 12.18 5.09 -0.03
C ASN A 226 11.66 6.07 -1.10
N GLU A 227 10.72 5.67 -1.95
CA GLU A 227 10.20 6.51 -3.04
C GLU A 227 9.51 7.81 -2.60
N ARG A 228 9.13 7.94 -1.32
CA ARG A 228 8.39 9.11 -0.77
C ARG A 228 9.11 9.83 0.36
N PHE A 229 9.94 9.14 1.10
CA PHE A 229 10.59 9.61 2.32
C PHE A 229 12.11 9.47 2.22
N ALA A 230 12.84 10.46 2.73
CA ALA A 230 14.25 10.36 3.00
C ALA A 230 14.58 10.98 4.37
N LEU A 231 15.35 10.24 5.16
CA LEU A 231 16.08 10.78 6.29
C LEU A 231 17.53 10.94 5.80
N VAL A 232 17.99 12.19 5.68
CA VAL A 232 19.32 12.48 5.12
C VAL A 232 20.15 13.27 6.10
N ARG A 233 21.47 13.03 6.15
CA ARG A 233 22.40 13.78 6.99
C ARG A 233 22.26 15.28 6.73
N THR A 234 22.14 16.07 7.81
CA THR A 234 21.95 17.52 7.74
C THR A 234 23.07 18.18 6.93
N GLY A 235 22.69 19.06 6.01
CA GLY A 235 23.58 19.71 5.05
C GLY A 235 23.64 19.00 3.67
N PHE A 236 22.91 17.90 3.49
CA PHE A 236 22.79 17.18 2.23
C PHE A 236 21.33 17.09 1.74
N GLU A 237 20.45 17.94 2.24
CA GLU A 237 19.01 17.95 1.92
C GLU A 237 18.75 18.10 0.39
N ALA A 238 19.67 18.70 -0.35
CA ALA A 238 19.55 18.83 -1.80
C ALA A 238 19.66 17.49 -2.55
N GLU A 239 20.18 16.44 -1.93
CA GLU A 239 20.26 15.09 -2.50
C GLU A 239 18.95 14.27 -2.28
N GLU A 240 17.97 14.79 -1.56
CA GLU A 240 16.75 14.09 -1.17
C GLU A 240 16.00 13.50 -2.35
N GLU A 241 15.71 14.28 -3.37
CA GLU A 241 14.99 13.83 -4.58
C GLU A 241 15.77 12.72 -5.30
N ARG A 242 17.09 12.89 -5.44
CA ARG A 242 17.96 11.87 -6.05
C ARG A 242 17.93 10.58 -5.26
N LEU A 243 18.03 10.62 -3.94
CA LEU A 243 17.98 9.45 -3.06
C LEU A 243 16.65 8.70 -3.14
N ARG A 244 15.52 9.43 -3.15
CA ARG A 244 14.19 8.81 -3.35
C ARG A 244 14.06 8.14 -4.71
N ASN A 245 14.51 8.79 -5.77
CA ASN A 245 14.48 8.23 -7.12
C ASN A 245 15.38 6.99 -7.23
N MET A 246 16.53 6.96 -6.56
CA MET A 246 17.39 5.77 -6.48
C MET A 246 16.69 4.63 -5.74
N ALA A 247 16.09 4.89 -4.57
CA ALA A 247 15.33 3.88 -3.83
C ALA A 247 14.18 3.30 -4.66
N ALA A 248 13.45 4.15 -5.39
CA ALA A 248 12.42 3.72 -6.32
C ALA A 248 12.97 2.81 -7.43
N GLU A 249 14.13 3.13 -7.98
CA GLU A 249 14.77 2.33 -9.03
C GLU A 249 15.32 0.99 -8.48
N TYR A 250 15.87 0.96 -7.26
CA TYR A 250 16.29 -0.30 -6.60
C TYR A 250 15.11 -1.25 -6.39
N ALA A 251 14.01 -0.72 -5.88
CA ALA A 251 12.78 -1.50 -5.74
C ALA A 251 12.27 -1.98 -7.10
N THR A 252 12.31 -1.14 -8.15
CA THR A 252 11.91 -1.52 -9.50
C THR A 252 12.73 -2.71 -10.02
N ARG A 253 14.06 -2.67 -9.93
CA ARG A 253 14.93 -3.77 -10.38
C ARG A 253 14.67 -5.07 -9.61
N ARG A 254 14.40 -4.98 -8.30
CA ARG A 254 14.00 -6.14 -7.52
C ARG A 254 12.71 -6.74 -8.06
N PHE A 255 11.67 -5.91 -8.32
CA PHE A 255 10.40 -6.40 -8.84
C PHE A 255 10.49 -6.90 -10.27
N GLU A 256 11.32 -6.32 -11.13
CA GLU A 256 11.65 -6.85 -12.45
C GLU A 256 12.21 -8.29 -12.34
N THR A 257 13.18 -8.48 -11.43
CA THR A 257 13.76 -9.80 -11.17
C THR A 257 12.74 -10.82 -10.65
N ILE A 258 11.85 -10.41 -9.74
CA ILE A 258 10.79 -11.29 -9.23
C ILE A 258 9.80 -11.64 -10.33
N GLN A 259 9.31 -10.65 -11.06
CA GLN A 259 8.29 -10.89 -12.09
C GLN A 259 8.80 -11.75 -13.25
N GLU A 260 10.08 -11.66 -13.63
CA GLU A 260 10.70 -12.58 -14.61
C GLU A 260 10.58 -14.05 -14.20
N LYS A 261 10.63 -14.34 -12.90
CA LYS A 261 10.49 -15.71 -12.37
C LYS A 261 9.03 -16.18 -12.31
N VAL A 262 8.10 -15.27 -11.94
CA VAL A 262 6.74 -15.63 -11.55
C VAL A 262 5.68 -15.38 -12.62
N THR A 263 5.99 -14.58 -13.65
CA THR A 263 5.05 -14.35 -14.76
C THR A 263 5.09 -15.50 -15.76
N ARG A 264 3.93 -16.07 -16.09
CA ARG A 264 3.80 -17.08 -17.13
C ARG A 264 3.09 -16.47 -18.33
N VAL A 265 3.77 -16.47 -19.45
CA VAL A 265 3.24 -16.08 -20.76
C VAL A 265 3.16 -17.34 -21.62
N PHE A 266 2.03 -17.59 -22.26
CA PHE A 266 1.84 -18.72 -23.15
C PHE A 266 1.73 -18.23 -24.60
N ASP A 267 2.37 -18.94 -25.52
CA ASP A 267 2.37 -18.67 -26.97
C ASP A 267 1.13 -19.23 -27.69
N LYS A 268 0.30 -19.96 -26.95
CA LYS A 268 -0.97 -20.55 -27.42
C LYS A 268 -2.13 -20.04 -26.59
N PRO A 269 -3.37 -20.09 -27.11
CA PRO A 269 -4.56 -19.87 -26.31
C PRO A 269 -4.56 -20.78 -25.06
N VAL A 270 -5.01 -20.25 -23.93
CA VAL A 270 -5.08 -20.97 -22.66
C VAL A 270 -6.54 -21.24 -22.32
N ARG A 271 -6.86 -22.49 -22.11
CA ARG A 271 -8.18 -22.93 -21.62
C ARG A 271 -8.10 -23.29 -20.15
N ILE A 272 -8.85 -22.56 -19.32
CA ILE A 272 -9.09 -22.94 -17.92
C ILE A 272 -10.34 -23.80 -17.92
N ASN A 273 -10.17 -25.09 -17.62
CA ASN A 273 -11.19 -26.12 -17.75
C ASN A 273 -11.68 -26.59 -16.39
N ASN A 274 -12.83 -27.25 -16.33
CA ASN A 274 -13.39 -27.84 -15.13
C ASN A 274 -13.51 -26.78 -14.00
N VAL A 275 -14.17 -25.66 -14.30
CA VAL A 275 -14.39 -24.51 -13.39
C VAL A 275 -15.85 -24.13 -13.35
N ARG A 276 -16.26 -23.48 -12.27
CA ARG A 276 -17.50 -22.71 -12.19
C ARG A 276 -17.17 -21.25 -12.45
N VAL A 277 -18.07 -20.51 -13.02
CA VAL A 277 -17.93 -19.07 -13.27
C VAL A 277 -18.93 -18.32 -12.38
N PHE A 278 -18.46 -17.36 -11.60
CA PHE A 278 -19.34 -16.47 -10.86
C PHE A 278 -19.98 -15.45 -11.81
N ASP A 279 -21.30 -15.45 -11.86
CA ASP A 279 -22.07 -14.42 -12.58
C ASP A 279 -22.55 -13.33 -11.58
N PRO A 280 -22.01 -12.11 -11.67
CA PRO A 280 -22.39 -11.02 -10.78
C PRO A 280 -23.79 -10.44 -11.05
N ILE A 281 -24.46 -10.84 -12.14
CA ILE A 281 -25.83 -10.40 -12.47
C ILE A 281 -26.83 -11.31 -11.77
N SER A 282 -26.70 -12.62 -11.95
CA SER A 282 -27.59 -13.61 -11.32
C SER A 282 -27.21 -13.95 -9.86
N LEU A 283 -26.04 -13.47 -9.39
CA LEU A 283 -25.46 -13.74 -8.07
C LEU A 283 -25.28 -15.25 -7.80
N SER A 284 -24.88 -16.01 -8.80
CA SER A 284 -24.78 -17.46 -8.72
C SER A 284 -23.55 -18.00 -9.45
N LEU A 285 -23.20 -19.26 -9.19
CA LEU A 285 -22.20 -19.99 -9.95
C LEU A 285 -22.84 -20.72 -11.12
N SER A 286 -22.11 -20.81 -12.24
CA SER A 286 -22.47 -21.71 -13.35
C SER A 286 -22.35 -23.17 -12.95
N GLU A 287 -22.87 -24.09 -13.78
CA GLU A 287 -22.40 -25.46 -13.80
C GLU A 287 -20.92 -25.49 -14.22
N LEU A 288 -20.31 -26.69 -14.24
CA LEU A 288 -18.92 -26.86 -14.68
C LEU A 288 -18.76 -26.43 -16.14
N ALA A 289 -17.83 -25.53 -16.37
CA ALA A 289 -17.61 -24.77 -17.59
C ALA A 289 -16.13 -24.80 -18.00
N SER A 290 -15.80 -24.14 -19.10
CA SER A 290 -14.44 -23.80 -19.48
C SER A 290 -14.36 -22.38 -20.00
N VAL A 291 -13.23 -21.69 -19.76
CA VAL A 291 -12.94 -20.33 -20.21
C VAL A 291 -11.69 -20.35 -21.08
N LEU A 292 -11.81 -19.85 -22.31
CA LEU A 292 -10.69 -19.72 -23.25
C LEU A 292 -10.16 -18.29 -23.25
N VAL A 293 -8.87 -18.14 -23.01
CA VAL A 293 -8.14 -16.88 -23.12
C VAL A 293 -7.27 -16.91 -24.37
N THR A 294 -7.38 -15.86 -25.17
CA THR A 294 -6.51 -15.63 -26.33
C THR A 294 -5.96 -14.23 -26.25
N GLU A 295 -4.63 -14.12 -26.28
CA GLU A 295 -3.94 -12.85 -26.01
C GLU A 295 -4.38 -12.29 -24.64
N ASN A 296 -4.92 -11.08 -24.57
CA ASN A 296 -5.37 -10.48 -23.33
C ASN A 296 -6.90 -10.48 -23.15
N ARG A 297 -7.64 -11.33 -23.93
CA ARG A 297 -9.11 -11.36 -23.91
C ARG A 297 -9.69 -12.73 -23.65
N ILE A 298 -10.87 -12.74 -23.08
CA ILE A 298 -11.72 -13.92 -22.97
C ILE A 298 -12.33 -14.18 -24.35
N ALA A 299 -11.87 -15.24 -25.00
CA ALA A 299 -12.35 -15.61 -26.34
C ALA A 299 -13.67 -16.39 -26.29
N ALA A 300 -13.85 -17.26 -25.28
CA ALA A 300 -15.07 -18.05 -25.10
C ALA A 300 -15.29 -18.40 -23.63
N VAL A 301 -16.57 -18.57 -23.28
CA VAL A 301 -17.04 -19.20 -22.05
C VAL A 301 -17.99 -20.31 -22.48
N ASP A 302 -17.58 -21.55 -22.32
CA ASP A 302 -18.34 -22.73 -22.75
C ASP A 302 -19.02 -23.38 -21.53
N ASP A 303 -20.32 -23.67 -21.61
CA ASP A 303 -21.13 -24.24 -20.53
C ASP A 303 -20.83 -25.74 -20.25
N VAL A 304 -19.72 -26.24 -20.76
CA VAL A 304 -19.27 -27.62 -20.58
C VAL A 304 -17.76 -27.71 -20.48
N VAL A 305 -17.28 -28.75 -19.81
CA VAL A 305 -15.86 -29.11 -19.78
C VAL A 305 -15.44 -29.57 -21.18
N GLN A 306 -14.42 -28.94 -21.73
CA GLN A 306 -13.93 -29.21 -23.08
C GLN A 306 -12.87 -30.33 -23.09
N ALA A 307 -12.80 -31.11 -24.18
CA ALA A 307 -11.69 -32.03 -24.39
C ALA A 307 -10.38 -31.26 -24.66
N ALA A 308 -9.26 -31.86 -24.26
CA ALA A 308 -7.94 -31.27 -24.53
C ALA A 308 -7.73 -31.08 -26.05
N ASN A 309 -7.29 -29.88 -26.44
CA ASN A 309 -6.94 -29.53 -27.81
C ASN A 309 -5.40 -29.33 -27.87
N ALA A 310 -4.76 -29.88 -28.89
CA ALA A 310 -3.32 -29.81 -29.07
C ALA A 310 -2.83 -28.35 -29.36
N ASP A 311 -3.73 -27.48 -29.83
CA ASP A 311 -3.42 -26.07 -30.13
C ASP A 311 -3.72 -25.15 -28.96
N GLU A 312 -4.12 -25.67 -27.81
CA GLU A 312 -4.40 -24.91 -26.59
C GLU A 312 -3.55 -25.43 -25.43
N ILE A 313 -3.16 -24.53 -24.51
CA ILE A 313 -2.68 -24.90 -23.17
C ILE A 313 -3.92 -25.18 -22.31
N LEU A 314 -3.91 -26.27 -21.57
CA LEU A 314 -5.02 -26.65 -20.70
C LEU A 314 -4.61 -26.56 -19.23
N ILE A 315 -5.33 -25.75 -18.47
CA ILE A 315 -5.23 -25.66 -17.01
C ILE A 315 -6.47 -26.28 -16.39
N ASP A 316 -6.29 -27.24 -15.48
CA ASP A 316 -7.42 -27.87 -14.77
C ASP A 316 -7.76 -27.04 -13.52
N GLY A 317 -8.94 -26.45 -13.49
CA GLY A 317 -9.45 -25.74 -12.33
C GLY A 317 -10.02 -26.60 -11.21
N ALA A 318 -10.00 -27.94 -11.39
CA ALA A 318 -10.39 -28.93 -10.38
C ALA A 318 -11.77 -28.70 -9.72
N GLY A 319 -12.73 -28.13 -10.46
CA GLY A 319 -14.07 -27.79 -9.95
C GLY A 319 -14.12 -26.47 -9.17
N GLY A 320 -13.03 -25.71 -9.12
CA GLY A 320 -12.94 -24.40 -8.48
C GLY A 320 -13.76 -23.32 -9.18
N THR A 321 -13.70 -22.12 -8.63
CA THR A 321 -14.52 -20.96 -9.08
C THR A 321 -13.65 -19.87 -9.68
N LEU A 322 -14.00 -19.42 -10.89
CA LEU A 322 -13.48 -18.21 -11.51
C LEU A 322 -14.32 -17.00 -11.11
N VAL A 323 -13.65 -15.93 -10.66
CA VAL A 323 -14.25 -14.63 -10.33
C VAL A 323 -13.49 -13.54 -11.08
N ALA A 324 -14.17 -12.54 -11.60
CA ALA A 324 -13.54 -11.39 -12.25
C ALA A 324 -12.60 -10.65 -11.26
N GLY A 325 -11.57 -10.00 -11.81
CA GLY A 325 -10.61 -9.24 -11.00
C GLY A 325 -11.27 -8.17 -10.14
N MET A 326 -10.80 -8.04 -8.90
CA MET A 326 -11.35 -7.15 -7.89
C MET A 326 -10.78 -5.73 -8.00
N TYR A 327 -11.53 -4.78 -7.46
CA TYR A 327 -11.24 -3.35 -7.41
C TYR A 327 -10.99 -2.90 -5.97
N GLU A 328 -9.77 -2.51 -5.63
CA GLU A 328 -9.45 -1.78 -4.41
C GLU A 328 -9.69 -0.28 -4.65
N MET A 329 -10.74 0.27 -4.04
CA MET A 329 -11.22 1.63 -4.35
C MET A 329 -10.65 2.71 -3.43
N HIS A 330 -9.79 2.36 -2.48
CA HIS A 330 -9.04 3.31 -1.66
C HIS A 330 -7.58 2.88 -1.49
N ALA A 331 -6.86 2.89 -2.59
CA ALA A 331 -5.43 2.64 -2.59
C ALA A 331 -4.62 3.94 -2.50
N HIS A 332 -3.41 3.82 -1.98
CA HIS A 332 -2.29 4.73 -2.16
C HIS A 332 -1.21 3.93 -2.87
N ALA A 333 -1.30 3.89 -4.20
CA ALA A 333 -0.53 2.98 -5.03
C ALA A 333 0.97 3.16 -4.85
N GLY A 334 1.68 2.06 -4.65
CA GLY A 334 3.14 1.99 -4.55
C GLY A 334 3.64 0.68 -5.15
N GLN A 335 4.83 0.68 -5.69
CA GLN A 335 5.39 -0.52 -6.33
C GLN A 335 5.59 -1.67 -5.33
N GLY A 336 5.83 -1.37 -4.05
CA GLY A 336 6.09 -2.35 -3.00
C GLY A 336 4.95 -3.35 -2.75
N SER A 337 3.70 -2.98 -3.07
CA SER A 337 2.53 -3.86 -2.90
C SER A 337 1.91 -4.32 -4.23
N ALA A 338 2.37 -3.81 -5.38
CA ALA A 338 1.71 -4.00 -6.65
C ALA A 338 1.54 -5.49 -7.03
N LEU A 339 2.61 -6.28 -6.97
CA LEU A 339 2.57 -7.72 -7.30
C LEU A 339 1.77 -8.54 -6.28
N LEU A 340 1.82 -8.19 -4.98
CA LEU A 340 1.04 -8.86 -3.94
C LEU A 340 -0.47 -8.61 -4.11
N ASN A 341 -0.86 -7.44 -4.62
CA ASN A 341 -2.25 -7.17 -4.97
C ASN A 341 -2.73 -8.05 -6.13
N ILE A 342 -1.90 -8.26 -7.14
CA ILE A 342 -2.21 -9.22 -8.21
C ILE A 342 -2.39 -10.63 -7.63
N ALA A 343 -1.46 -11.09 -6.77
CA ALA A 343 -1.56 -12.40 -6.11
C ALA A 343 -2.84 -12.55 -5.26
N ALA A 344 -3.37 -11.45 -4.73
CA ALA A 344 -4.62 -11.40 -3.96
C ALA A 344 -5.87 -11.20 -4.83
N GLY A 345 -5.77 -11.26 -6.17
CA GLY A 345 -6.90 -11.11 -7.10
C GLY A 345 -7.36 -9.66 -7.33
N VAL A 346 -6.64 -8.67 -6.81
CA VAL A 346 -6.91 -7.25 -7.03
C VAL A 346 -6.22 -6.81 -8.31
N THR A 347 -6.99 -6.62 -9.39
CA THR A 347 -6.45 -6.26 -10.71
C THR A 347 -6.64 -4.78 -11.05
N SER A 348 -7.40 -4.05 -10.24
CA SER A 348 -7.67 -2.64 -10.45
C SER A 348 -7.61 -1.85 -9.14
N PHE A 349 -7.02 -0.65 -9.19
CA PHE A 349 -6.94 0.32 -8.11
C PHE A 349 -7.68 1.61 -8.48
N ARG A 350 -8.28 2.24 -7.47
CA ARG A 350 -8.50 3.66 -7.46
C ARG A 350 -7.53 4.28 -6.47
N ASP A 351 -6.54 5.02 -6.97
CA ASP A 351 -5.62 5.77 -6.13
C ASP A 351 -6.31 7.01 -5.57
N MET A 352 -6.39 7.10 -4.25
CA MET A 352 -7.09 8.16 -3.53
C MET A 352 -6.18 9.28 -3.05
N GLY A 353 -4.94 9.33 -3.49
CA GLY A 353 -4.00 10.42 -3.22
C GLY A 353 -2.56 9.94 -3.15
N ASN A 354 -1.71 10.61 -3.89
CA ASN A 354 -0.30 10.26 -4.00
C ASN A 354 0.55 11.51 -4.32
N ASN A 355 1.87 11.34 -4.33
CA ASN A 355 2.75 12.24 -5.05
C ASN A 355 2.52 12.03 -6.55
N ASN A 356 2.22 13.09 -7.30
CA ASN A 356 1.84 13.00 -8.72
C ASN A 356 2.97 12.41 -9.59
N GLU A 357 4.23 12.70 -9.30
CA GLU A 357 5.38 12.21 -10.05
C GLU A 357 5.60 10.71 -9.79
N VAL A 358 5.59 10.30 -8.52
CA VAL A 358 5.72 8.90 -8.10
C VAL A 358 4.60 8.05 -8.70
N LEU A 359 3.37 8.54 -8.66
CA LEU A 359 2.22 7.83 -9.23
C LEU A 359 2.31 7.72 -10.76
N SER A 360 2.72 8.79 -11.44
CA SER A 360 2.86 8.79 -12.90
C SER A 360 3.97 7.85 -13.36
N ASP A 361 5.10 7.80 -12.65
CA ASP A 361 6.19 6.86 -12.91
C ASP A 361 5.72 5.41 -12.73
N LEU A 362 5.02 5.11 -11.63
CA LEU A 362 4.48 3.77 -11.38
C LEU A 362 3.49 3.33 -12.48
N ILE A 363 2.58 4.22 -12.89
CA ILE A 363 1.62 3.92 -13.97
C ILE A 363 2.38 3.64 -15.27
N ALA A 364 3.33 4.47 -15.65
CA ALA A 364 4.13 4.27 -16.86
C ALA A 364 4.88 2.93 -16.84
N LYS A 365 5.43 2.53 -15.70
CA LYS A 365 6.10 1.22 -15.53
C LYS A 365 5.12 0.05 -15.69
N ILE A 366 3.89 0.16 -15.15
CA ILE A 366 2.86 -0.87 -15.29
C ILE A 366 2.34 -0.94 -16.73
N GLU A 367 2.01 0.19 -17.36
CA GLU A 367 1.48 0.26 -18.72
C GLU A 367 2.50 -0.20 -19.78
N SER A 368 3.79 0.04 -19.55
CA SER A 368 4.86 -0.47 -20.43
C SER A 368 5.19 -1.94 -20.20
N GLY A 369 4.61 -2.60 -19.18
CA GLY A 369 4.92 -3.97 -18.80
C GLY A 369 6.26 -4.11 -18.05
N ARG A 370 6.91 -3.01 -17.69
CA ARG A 370 8.13 -3.02 -16.87
C ARG A 370 7.84 -3.53 -15.46
N LEU A 371 6.69 -3.18 -14.89
CA LEU A 371 6.21 -3.70 -13.62
C LEU A 371 4.87 -4.39 -13.77
N VAL A 372 4.63 -5.40 -12.93
CA VAL A 372 3.33 -6.06 -12.76
C VAL A 372 2.58 -5.40 -11.61
N GLY A 373 1.35 -4.97 -11.87
CA GLY A 373 0.49 -4.38 -10.86
C GLY A 373 -0.93 -4.15 -11.35
N PRO A 374 -1.84 -3.71 -10.47
CA PRO A 374 -3.21 -3.36 -10.84
C PRO A 374 -3.28 -2.20 -11.84
N ARG A 375 -4.35 -2.12 -12.62
CA ARG A 375 -4.71 -0.91 -13.39
C ARG A 375 -5.02 0.22 -12.42
N ILE A 376 -4.48 1.42 -12.63
CA ILE A 376 -4.61 2.52 -11.68
C ILE A 376 -5.51 3.61 -12.24
N ASN A 377 -6.63 3.87 -11.55
CA ASN A 377 -7.50 5.01 -11.78
C ASN A 377 -7.12 6.12 -10.79
N ARG A 378 -6.78 7.32 -11.24
CA ARG A 378 -6.19 8.37 -10.43
C ARG A 378 -7.23 9.33 -9.85
N SER A 379 -7.02 9.75 -8.58
CA SER A 379 -7.69 10.91 -7.99
C SER A 379 -6.70 12.06 -7.81
N GLY A 380 -7.08 13.25 -8.21
CA GLY A 380 -6.31 14.47 -8.02
C GLY A 380 -6.40 14.95 -6.56
N PHE A 381 -5.34 14.74 -5.76
CA PHE A 381 -5.32 15.11 -4.36
C PHE A 381 -5.04 16.60 -4.17
N ILE A 382 -5.94 17.33 -3.47
CA ILE A 382 -5.80 18.75 -3.17
C ILE A 382 -5.93 18.98 -1.67
N GLU A 383 -4.89 19.55 -1.07
CA GLU A 383 -4.80 19.79 0.37
C GLU A 383 -4.55 21.28 0.67
N GLY A 384 -5.15 21.80 1.72
CA GLY A 384 -4.86 23.14 2.24
C GLY A 384 -3.51 23.18 2.96
N LYS A 385 -2.66 24.14 2.61
CA LYS A 385 -1.36 24.30 3.27
C LYS A 385 -1.52 24.71 4.73
N SER A 386 -1.00 23.91 5.64
CA SER A 386 -1.06 24.13 7.08
C SER A 386 0.07 23.37 7.79
N PRO A 387 0.30 23.58 9.09
CA PRO A 387 1.22 22.75 9.89
C PRO A 387 0.78 21.28 10.01
N PHE A 388 -0.46 20.95 9.62
CA PHE A 388 -1.08 19.62 9.74
C PHE A 388 -1.36 18.98 8.38
N ASN A 389 -0.92 19.57 7.26
CA ASN A 389 -1.21 19.01 5.94
C ASN A 389 -0.46 17.69 5.68
N SER A 390 -1.02 16.87 4.82
CA SER A 390 -0.30 15.80 4.15
C SER A 390 0.56 16.38 3.02
N ASN A 391 1.81 15.93 2.88
CA ASN A 391 2.70 16.36 1.82
C ASN A 391 2.51 15.50 0.54
N SER A 392 1.25 15.40 0.08
CA SER A 392 0.84 14.68 -1.13
C SER A 392 0.06 15.59 -2.07
N GLY A 393 0.06 15.28 -3.35
CA GLY A 393 -0.71 16.01 -4.36
C GLY A 393 -0.33 17.49 -4.50
N ILE A 394 -1.33 18.38 -4.58
CA ILE A 394 -1.15 19.83 -4.71
C ILE A 394 -1.58 20.53 -3.43
N LEU A 395 -0.64 21.27 -2.82
CA LEU A 395 -0.89 22.10 -1.64
C LEU A 395 -1.27 23.52 -2.04
N VAL A 396 -2.38 24.04 -1.48
CA VAL A 396 -2.94 25.35 -1.83
C VAL A 396 -3.12 26.24 -0.60
N SER A 397 -2.92 27.55 -0.77
CA SER A 397 -3.02 28.56 0.29
C SER A 397 -4.15 29.57 0.05
N THR A 398 -4.74 29.59 -1.16
CA THR A 398 -5.81 30.50 -1.57
C THR A 398 -6.88 29.76 -2.38
N GLN A 399 -8.08 30.33 -2.46
CA GLN A 399 -9.16 29.78 -3.30
C GLN A 399 -8.75 29.72 -4.77
N GLU A 400 -8.02 30.73 -5.28
CA GLU A 400 -7.61 30.73 -6.69
C GLU A 400 -6.60 29.61 -6.99
N GLU A 401 -5.65 29.35 -6.06
CA GLU A 401 -4.77 28.18 -6.17
C GLU A 401 -5.55 26.87 -6.13
N ALA A 402 -6.58 26.76 -5.27
CA ALA A 402 -7.43 25.57 -5.20
C ALA A 402 -8.19 25.32 -6.50
N LEU A 403 -8.77 26.37 -7.10
CA LEU A 403 -9.40 26.28 -8.42
C LEU A 403 -8.38 25.99 -9.53
N GLY A 404 -7.18 26.56 -9.44
CA GLY A 404 -6.04 26.26 -10.32
C GLY A 404 -5.65 24.78 -10.26
N ALA A 405 -5.60 24.18 -9.07
CA ALA A 405 -5.33 22.76 -8.89
C ALA A 405 -6.42 21.88 -9.54
N VAL A 406 -7.69 22.20 -9.35
CA VAL A 406 -8.81 21.49 -10.02
C VAL A 406 -8.65 21.55 -11.54
N ARG A 407 -8.35 22.73 -12.10
CA ARG A 407 -8.11 22.89 -13.54
C ARG A 407 -6.94 22.07 -14.02
N TRP A 408 -5.84 22.09 -13.26
CA TRP A 408 -4.64 21.35 -13.60
C TRP A 408 -4.91 19.85 -13.72
N TYR A 409 -5.60 19.25 -12.72
CA TYR A 409 -5.97 17.83 -12.76
C TYR A 409 -6.91 17.51 -13.94
N ALA A 410 -7.89 18.37 -14.20
CA ALA A 410 -8.80 18.19 -15.34
C ALA A 410 -8.07 18.25 -16.69
N ASP A 411 -7.09 19.15 -16.84
CA ASP A 411 -6.34 19.35 -18.07
C ASP A 411 -5.35 18.21 -18.36
N GLN A 412 -4.97 17.40 -17.36
CA GLN A 412 -4.21 16.14 -17.56
C GLN A 412 -5.04 15.10 -18.32
N GLY A 413 -6.36 15.06 -18.11
CA GLY A 413 -7.30 14.22 -18.85
C GLY A 413 -7.39 12.76 -18.39
N ASP A 414 -6.61 12.34 -17.39
CA ASP A 414 -6.50 10.96 -16.89
C ASP A 414 -6.82 10.82 -15.38
N PHE A 415 -7.26 11.90 -14.73
CA PHE A 415 -7.79 11.88 -13.38
C PHE A 415 -9.31 11.71 -13.41
N HIS A 416 -9.79 10.65 -12.77
CA HIS A 416 -11.21 10.33 -12.69
C HIS A 416 -12.01 11.35 -11.84
N GLN A 417 -11.37 11.85 -10.78
CA GLN A 417 -11.97 12.73 -9.77
C GLN A 417 -10.91 13.59 -9.08
N ILE A 418 -11.35 14.57 -8.27
CA ILE A 418 -10.52 15.22 -7.27
C ILE A 418 -10.84 14.66 -5.88
N LYS A 419 -9.82 14.59 -5.00
CA LYS A 419 -9.95 14.30 -3.57
C LYS A 419 -9.57 15.54 -2.75
N ILE A 420 -10.52 16.08 -1.99
CA ILE A 420 -10.29 17.19 -1.05
C ILE A 420 -9.93 16.63 0.31
N TYR A 421 -8.98 17.28 1.02
CA TYR A 421 -8.46 16.73 2.26
C TYR A 421 -8.62 17.67 3.48
N ASN A 422 -8.12 17.25 4.67
CA ASN A 422 -8.47 17.77 6.00
C ASN A 422 -8.20 19.26 6.23
N SER A 423 -7.10 19.80 5.70
CA SER A 423 -6.69 21.21 5.94
C SER A 423 -7.26 22.17 4.91
N MET A 424 -8.09 21.68 3.98
CA MET A 424 -8.76 22.54 3.02
C MET A 424 -9.66 23.53 3.74
N ASN A 425 -9.64 24.81 3.29
CA ASN A 425 -10.58 25.80 3.80
C ASN A 425 -12.01 25.46 3.35
N PRO A 426 -12.95 25.17 4.28
CA PRO A 426 -14.31 24.78 3.93
C PRO A 426 -15.05 25.79 3.04
N ALA A 427 -14.72 27.07 3.15
CA ALA A 427 -15.36 28.13 2.36
C ALA A 427 -15.02 28.05 0.84
N TRP A 428 -13.94 27.37 0.46
CA TRP A 428 -13.51 27.23 -0.93
C TRP A 428 -14.17 26.02 -1.61
N VAL A 429 -14.61 25.03 -0.82
CA VAL A 429 -15.14 23.75 -1.32
C VAL A 429 -16.29 23.89 -2.31
N PRO A 430 -17.33 24.74 -2.10
CA PRO A 430 -18.42 24.87 -3.07
C PRO A 430 -17.95 25.36 -4.45
N ALA A 431 -16.95 26.24 -4.49
CA ALA A 431 -16.39 26.72 -5.74
C ALA A 431 -15.54 25.64 -6.44
N MET A 432 -14.77 24.85 -5.66
CA MET A 432 -13.99 23.72 -6.18
C MET A 432 -14.89 22.65 -6.80
N VAL A 433 -15.99 22.29 -6.12
CA VAL A 433 -16.99 21.34 -6.63
C VAL A 433 -17.61 21.83 -7.92
N THR A 434 -18.01 23.11 -7.97
CA THR A 434 -18.58 23.72 -9.18
C THR A 434 -17.60 23.67 -10.36
N GLU A 435 -16.33 23.97 -10.13
CA GLU A 435 -15.28 23.94 -11.16
C GLU A 435 -15.01 22.49 -11.62
N ALA A 436 -14.94 21.53 -10.70
CA ALA A 436 -14.72 20.12 -11.04
C ALA A 436 -15.86 19.54 -11.88
N HIS A 437 -17.11 19.75 -11.46
CA HIS A 437 -18.29 19.29 -12.21
C HIS A 437 -18.40 19.94 -13.59
N ALA A 438 -18.07 21.23 -13.71
CA ALA A 438 -18.05 21.92 -15.02
C ALA A 438 -17.03 21.30 -15.99
N ARG A 439 -16.02 20.58 -15.49
CA ARG A 439 -15.00 19.86 -16.25
C ARG A 439 -15.25 18.36 -16.36
N GLY A 440 -16.39 17.88 -15.88
CA GLY A 440 -16.78 16.46 -15.93
C GLY A 440 -16.05 15.58 -14.89
N MET A 441 -15.38 16.17 -13.90
CA MET A 441 -14.73 15.44 -12.80
C MET A 441 -15.68 15.29 -11.62
N ARG A 442 -15.62 14.14 -10.95
CA ARG A 442 -16.29 13.90 -9.66
C ARG A 442 -15.48 14.54 -8.52
N VAL A 443 -16.13 14.71 -7.38
CA VAL A 443 -15.50 15.22 -6.15
C VAL A 443 -15.73 14.25 -5.02
N SER A 444 -14.64 13.81 -4.41
CA SER A 444 -14.65 12.96 -3.21
C SER A 444 -13.72 13.53 -2.15
N GLY A 445 -13.68 12.90 -0.99
CA GLY A 445 -12.65 13.16 -0.01
C GLY A 445 -13.16 13.24 1.42
N HIS A 446 -12.28 13.82 2.24
CA HIS A 446 -12.52 14.05 3.65
C HIS A 446 -13.48 15.20 3.90
N VAL A 447 -13.97 15.28 5.12
CA VAL A 447 -14.61 16.48 5.65
C VAL A 447 -13.50 17.40 6.18
N PRO A 448 -13.29 18.59 5.60
CA PRO A 448 -12.28 19.51 6.09
C PRO A 448 -12.52 19.88 7.57
N ALA A 449 -11.46 20.17 8.31
CA ALA A 449 -11.56 20.56 9.72
C ALA A 449 -12.53 21.74 9.93
N PHE A 450 -13.17 21.78 11.10
CA PHE A 450 -14.14 22.81 11.51
C PHE A 450 -15.43 22.86 10.68
N THR A 451 -15.77 21.77 9.98
CA THR A 451 -17.05 21.59 9.29
C THR A 451 -17.55 20.14 9.49
N ASN A 452 -18.60 19.75 8.80
CA ASN A 452 -19.22 18.42 8.92
C ASN A 452 -19.64 17.87 7.55
N ALA A 453 -20.07 16.60 7.55
CA ALA A 453 -20.52 15.92 6.33
C ALA A 453 -21.69 16.61 5.64
N ASP A 454 -22.65 17.19 6.40
CA ASP A 454 -23.81 17.87 5.82
C ASP A 454 -23.41 19.07 4.97
N ALA A 455 -22.36 19.79 5.37
CA ALA A 455 -21.81 20.90 4.58
C ALA A 455 -21.21 20.41 3.25
N MET A 456 -20.50 19.26 3.26
CA MET A 456 -19.93 18.67 2.04
C MET A 456 -21.01 18.13 1.11
N ILE A 457 -22.06 17.50 1.66
CA ILE A 457 -23.25 17.08 0.92
C ILE A 457 -23.92 18.30 0.27
N ALA A 458 -24.08 19.39 1.01
CA ALA A 458 -24.65 20.63 0.51
C ALA A 458 -23.78 21.29 -0.58
N ALA A 459 -22.46 21.21 -0.46
CA ALA A 459 -21.49 21.70 -1.45
C ALA A 459 -21.50 20.87 -2.75
N GLY A 460 -22.05 19.64 -2.73
CA GLY A 460 -22.22 18.81 -3.92
C GLY A 460 -21.15 17.71 -4.09
N TYR A 461 -20.54 17.22 -3.02
CA TYR A 461 -19.70 16.02 -3.11
C TYR A 461 -20.47 14.87 -3.76
N ASP A 462 -19.77 14.05 -4.53
CA ASP A 462 -20.29 12.82 -5.12
C ASP A 462 -20.04 11.61 -4.18
N GLU A 463 -19.07 11.73 -3.30
CA GLU A 463 -18.64 10.66 -2.41
C GLU A 463 -17.96 11.23 -1.17
N LEU A 464 -18.18 10.62 0.00
CA LEU A 464 -17.39 10.84 1.21
C LEU A 464 -16.44 9.66 1.43
N THR A 465 -15.23 9.95 1.90
CA THR A 465 -14.27 8.92 2.26
C THR A 465 -14.11 8.81 3.78
N HIS A 466 -13.94 7.57 4.26
CA HIS A 466 -13.81 7.20 5.67
C HIS A 466 -15.06 7.50 6.50
N ILE A 467 -15.69 6.45 6.98
CA ILE A 467 -16.93 6.57 7.78
C ILE A 467 -16.75 7.44 9.03
N ASN A 468 -15.57 7.45 9.65
CA ASN A 468 -15.30 8.32 10.79
C ASN A 468 -15.44 9.81 10.44
N GLN A 469 -15.11 10.23 9.21
CA GLN A 469 -15.26 11.63 8.78
C GLN A 469 -16.74 12.09 8.84
N VAL A 470 -17.66 11.19 8.55
CA VAL A 470 -19.11 11.44 8.68
C VAL A 470 -19.53 11.47 10.15
N MET A 471 -19.13 10.44 10.91
CA MET A 471 -19.57 10.23 12.28
C MET A 471 -19.01 11.25 13.28
N LEU A 472 -17.79 11.74 13.02
CA LEU A 472 -17.16 12.80 13.81
C LEU A 472 -18.02 14.08 13.84
N GLY A 473 -18.67 14.43 12.73
CA GLY A 473 -19.58 15.57 12.67
C GLY A 473 -20.79 15.51 13.62
N TRP A 474 -21.10 14.32 14.15
CA TRP A 474 -22.20 14.12 15.10
C TRP A 474 -21.77 14.17 16.58
N VAL A 475 -20.46 14.12 16.87
CA VAL A 475 -19.94 14.02 18.24
C VAL A 475 -18.92 15.11 18.61
N LEU A 476 -18.40 15.85 17.62
CA LEU A 476 -17.43 16.91 17.86
C LEU A 476 -18.09 18.28 18.05
N ALA A 477 -17.47 19.11 18.89
CA ALA A 477 -17.77 20.53 18.95
C ALA A 477 -17.17 21.26 17.71
N PRO A 478 -17.75 22.43 17.33
CA PRO A 478 -17.31 23.13 16.10
C PRO A 478 -15.87 23.63 16.11
N ASP A 479 -15.23 23.76 17.27
CA ASP A 479 -13.85 24.21 17.49
C ASP A 479 -12.84 23.06 17.66
N GLU A 480 -13.29 21.80 17.63
CA GLU A 480 -12.41 20.65 17.74
C GLU A 480 -11.72 20.33 16.41
N ASP A 481 -10.39 20.21 16.45
CA ASP A 481 -9.53 20.12 15.25
C ASP A 481 -9.26 18.65 14.85
N THR A 482 -9.91 18.20 13.79
CA THR A 482 -9.76 16.85 13.23
C THR A 482 -8.45 16.63 12.47
N ARG A 483 -7.59 17.65 12.32
CA ARG A 483 -6.26 17.50 11.71
C ARG A 483 -5.24 16.88 12.66
N THR A 484 -5.55 16.79 13.94
CA THR A 484 -4.72 16.17 14.99
C THR A 484 -5.11 14.71 15.25
N LEU A 485 -4.46 14.06 16.22
CA LEU A 485 -4.85 12.73 16.71
C LEU A 485 -6.28 12.70 17.28
N LEU A 486 -6.91 13.86 17.55
CA LEU A 486 -8.32 13.91 17.94
C LEU A 486 -9.22 13.18 16.95
N ARG A 487 -8.90 13.19 15.65
CA ARG A 487 -9.63 12.43 14.62
C ARG A 487 -9.76 10.94 14.96
N LEU A 488 -8.76 10.36 15.65
CA LEU A 488 -8.74 8.97 16.08
C LEU A 488 -9.31 8.83 17.50
N THR A 489 -8.83 9.64 18.45
CA THR A 489 -9.23 9.50 19.86
C THR A 489 -10.70 9.86 20.11
N ALA A 490 -11.29 10.74 19.30
CA ALA A 490 -12.72 11.06 19.38
C ALA A 490 -13.64 9.92 18.91
N MET A 491 -13.14 8.88 18.24
CA MET A 491 -13.93 7.69 17.92
C MET A 491 -14.41 6.94 19.18
N LYS A 492 -13.77 7.15 20.33
CA LYS A 492 -14.27 6.71 21.65
C LYS A 492 -15.62 7.30 22.03
N ARG A 493 -16.07 8.38 21.36
CA ARG A 493 -17.38 9.01 21.59
C ARG A 493 -18.51 8.38 20.74
N PHE A 494 -18.20 7.55 19.75
CA PHE A 494 -19.19 6.95 18.84
C PHE A 494 -20.26 6.10 19.53
N PRO A 495 -19.99 5.39 20.66
CA PRO A 495 -21.05 4.66 21.37
C PRO A 495 -22.26 5.50 21.76
N ALA A 496 -22.08 6.83 21.95
CA ALA A 496 -23.14 7.75 22.31
C ALA A 496 -24.05 8.16 21.13
N ILE A 497 -23.69 7.81 19.88
CA ILE A 497 -24.48 8.18 18.70
C ILE A 497 -25.79 7.39 18.68
N ASP A 498 -26.91 8.12 18.69
CA ASP A 498 -28.23 7.56 18.36
C ASP A 498 -28.41 7.62 16.84
N ILE A 499 -28.25 6.47 16.18
CA ILE A 499 -28.40 6.36 14.71
C ILE A 499 -29.79 6.75 14.23
N LYS A 500 -30.82 6.58 15.06
CA LYS A 500 -32.21 6.95 14.73
C LYS A 500 -32.55 8.40 15.03
N SER A 501 -31.57 9.18 15.54
CA SER A 501 -31.80 10.62 15.77
C SER A 501 -32.07 11.36 14.45
N PRO A 502 -32.89 12.44 14.48
CA PRO A 502 -33.22 13.19 13.25
C PRO A 502 -32.01 13.75 12.54
N ALA A 503 -30.95 14.13 13.26
CA ALA A 503 -29.72 14.67 12.67
C ALA A 503 -28.97 13.60 11.85
N VAL A 504 -28.75 12.41 12.42
CA VAL A 504 -28.08 11.31 11.74
C VAL A 504 -28.89 10.85 10.53
N GLN A 505 -30.22 10.69 10.71
CA GLN A 505 -31.12 10.26 9.63
C GLN A 505 -31.18 11.30 8.48
N LEU A 506 -31.06 12.60 8.78
CA LEU A 506 -30.99 13.64 7.75
C LEU A 506 -29.72 13.50 6.90
N THR A 507 -28.56 13.29 7.53
CA THR A 507 -27.28 13.08 6.80
C THR A 507 -27.40 11.86 5.88
N ILE A 508 -27.80 10.69 6.41
CA ILE A 508 -27.87 9.44 5.64
C ILE A 508 -28.89 9.55 4.50
N SER A 509 -30.10 10.05 4.77
CA SER A 509 -31.13 10.21 3.74
C SER A 509 -30.76 11.25 2.67
N SER A 510 -29.98 12.28 3.04
CA SER A 510 -29.46 13.25 2.08
C SER A 510 -28.41 12.64 1.15
N MET A 511 -27.54 11.78 1.66
CA MET A 511 -26.59 11.02 0.83
C MET A 511 -27.34 10.07 -0.12
N ALA A 512 -28.24 9.26 0.39
CA ALA A 512 -29.03 8.32 -0.40
C ALA A 512 -29.86 9.02 -1.47
N GLY A 513 -30.56 10.11 -1.11
CA GLY A 513 -31.41 10.88 -2.04
C GLY A 513 -30.64 11.57 -3.18
N ARG A 514 -29.33 11.76 -3.02
CA ARG A 514 -28.44 12.30 -4.06
C ARG A 514 -27.66 11.22 -4.83
N GLY A 515 -27.79 9.94 -4.45
CA GLY A 515 -27.02 8.84 -5.01
C GLY A 515 -25.51 8.93 -4.68
N MET A 516 -25.17 9.51 -3.51
CA MET A 516 -23.78 9.65 -3.08
C MET A 516 -23.18 8.32 -2.66
N GLY A 517 -21.87 8.20 -2.83
CA GLY A 517 -21.08 7.10 -2.32
C GLY A 517 -20.51 7.37 -0.91
N ILE A 518 -20.25 6.27 -0.21
CA ILE A 518 -19.36 6.23 0.95
C ILE A 518 -18.29 5.16 0.70
N ASP A 519 -17.05 5.54 0.82
CA ASP A 519 -15.91 4.65 0.92
C ASP A 519 -15.56 4.53 2.41
N PRO A 520 -16.10 3.53 3.12
CA PRO A 520 -16.10 3.52 4.59
C PRO A 520 -14.76 3.13 5.18
N THR A 521 -13.92 2.38 4.45
CA THR A 521 -12.60 1.87 4.88
C THR A 521 -12.69 1.16 6.24
N LEU A 522 -13.51 0.11 6.32
CA LEU A 522 -13.81 -0.58 7.58
C LEU A 522 -12.58 -1.25 8.17
N ALA A 523 -11.70 -1.83 7.34
CA ALA A 523 -10.51 -2.56 7.78
C ALA A 523 -9.48 -1.65 8.49
N ILE A 524 -9.25 -0.42 8.03
CA ILE A 524 -8.36 0.49 8.76
C ILE A 524 -8.96 0.91 10.10
N HIS A 525 -10.28 1.13 10.17
CA HIS A 525 -10.94 1.44 11.44
C HIS A 525 -10.91 0.25 12.41
N GLU A 526 -11.09 -0.99 11.92
CA GLU A 526 -10.88 -2.20 12.71
C GLU A 526 -9.48 -2.23 13.30
N ASN A 527 -8.45 -2.04 12.45
CA ASN A 527 -7.07 -2.04 12.88
C ASN A 527 -6.77 -0.93 13.90
N LEU A 528 -7.22 0.30 13.67
CA LEU A 528 -7.02 1.43 14.58
C LEU A 528 -7.73 1.25 15.93
N MET A 529 -8.92 0.66 15.94
CA MET A 529 -9.78 0.61 17.14
C MET A 529 -9.71 -0.72 17.89
N LEU A 530 -9.39 -1.83 17.21
CA LEU A 530 -9.44 -3.16 17.81
C LEU A 530 -8.10 -3.85 17.99
N SER A 531 -6.99 -3.36 17.40
CA SER A 531 -5.65 -3.91 17.68
C SER A 531 -5.24 -3.68 19.14
N ARG A 532 -4.53 -4.63 19.74
CA ARG A 532 -4.05 -4.58 21.12
C ARG A 532 -2.62 -5.09 21.20
N ASN A 533 -1.84 -4.50 22.10
CA ASN A 533 -0.49 -5.00 22.39
C ASN A 533 -0.56 -6.46 22.87
N GLY A 534 0.27 -7.31 22.28
CA GLY A 534 0.34 -8.74 22.58
C GLY A 534 -0.70 -9.61 21.87
N GLU A 535 -1.76 -9.04 21.30
CA GLU A 535 -2.82 -9.79 20.60
C GLU A 535 -2.71 -9.59 19.09
N VAL A 536 -2.95 -10.65 18.32
CA VAL A 536 -3.05 -10.53 16.86
C VAL A 536 -4.27 -9.66 16.50
N ALA A 537 -4.08 -8.64 15.70
CA ALA A 537 -5.15 -7.77 15.22
C ALA A 537 -6.26 -8.60 14.53
N PRO A 538 -7.55 -8.38 14.82
CA PRO A 538 -8.65 -9.25 14.35
C PRO A 538 -8.65 -9.50 12.84
N GLY A 539 -8.40 -8.48 12.04
CA GLY A 539 -8.36 -8.57 10.59
C GLY A 539 -7.21 -9.42 10.02
N MET A 540 -6.23 -9.83 10.85
CA MET A 540 -5.05 -10.58 10.42
C MET A 540 -5.07 -12.07 10.85
N LEU A 541 -6.02 -12.47 11.68
CA LEU A 541 -6.08 -13.82 12.26
C LEU A 541 -6.05 -14.95 11.23
N ASP A 542 -6.67 -14.76 10.09
CA ASP A 542 -6.82 -15.82 9.07
C ASP A 542 -5.57 -16.04 8.21
N TYR A 543 -4.55 -15.16 8.29
CA TYR A 543 -3.40 -15.26 7.41
C TYR A 543 -2.04 -15.00 8.08
N ILE A 544 -2.04 -14.53 9.33
CA ILE A 544 -0.81 -14.08 9.99
C ILE A 544 0.23 -15.19 10.14
N ASP A 545 -0.18 -16.43 10.35
CA ASP A 545 0.73 -17.57 10.49
C ASP A 545 1.51 -17.89 9.20
N ASN A 546 1.06 -17.38 8.06
CA ASN A 546 1.75 -17.52 6.77
C ASN A 546 2.80 -16.41 6.55
N MET A 547 2.76 -15.33 7.33
CA MET A 547 3.59 -14.15 7.16
C MET A 547 4.99 -14.31 7.79
N PRO A 548 5.99 -13.54 7.33
CA PRO A 548 7.30 -13.45 7.98
C PRO A 548 7.19 -12.95 9.42
N VAL A 549 8.22 -13.26 10.24
CA VAL A 549 8.25 -12.97 11.68
C VAL A 549 8.07 -11.47 11.99
N GLY A 550 8.68 -10.57 11.21
CA GLY A 550 8.51 -9.13 11.40
C GLY A 550 7.05 -8.69 11.27
N ILE A 551 6.34 -9.21 10.27
CA ILE A 551 4.90 -8.95 10.09
C ILE A 551 4.08 -9.56 11.24
N GLN A 552 4.43 -10.77 11.71
CA GLN A 552 3.77 -11.40 12.85
C GLN A 552 3.93 -10.60 14.14
N ARG A 553 5.09 -9.98 14.37
CA ARG A 553 5.31 -9.05 15.51
C ARG A 553 4.45 -7.81 15.37
N ASN A 554 4.50 -7.15 14.20
CA ASN A 554 3.73 -5.93 13.93
C ASN A 554 2.21 -6.14 14.04
N ALA A 555 1.72 -7.34 13.73
CA ALA A 555 0.32 -7.71 13.89
C ALA A 555 -0.16 -7.73 15.35
N ARG A 556 0.76 -7.74 16.31
CA ARG A 556 0.50 -7.76 17.76
C ARG A 556 0.70 -6.41 18.43
N THR A 557 0.77 -5.34 17.67
CA THR A 557 0.94 -3.98 18.17
C THR A 557 -0.38 -3.21 18.05
N ALA A 558 -0.82 -2.59 19.14
CA ALA A 558 -1.93 -1.66 19.11
C ALA A 558 -1.60 -0.47 18.20
N ARG A 559 -2.56 -0.01 17.41
CA ARG A 559 -2.37 1.20 16.58
C ARG A 559 -2.68 2.48 17.35
N SER A 560 -3.72 2.46 18.15
CA SER A 560 -4.10 3.59 19.00
C SER A 560 -3.72 3.33 20.46
N GLU A 561 -3.49 4.40 21.21
CA GLU A 561 -3.28 4.30 22.65
C GLU A 561 -4.53 3.76 23.37
N ILE A 562 -4.35 2.73 24.17
CA ILE A 562 -5.36 2.14 25.07
C ILE A 562 -4.86 2.34 26.51
N ALA A 563 -5.10 3.53 27.04
CA ALA A 563 -4.56 3.91 28.36
C ALA A 563 -5.34 3.29 29.53
N THR A 564 -6.62 3.01 29.36
CA THR A 564 -7.51 2.51 30.41
C THR A 564 -8.45 1.41 29.90
N PRO A 565 -9.00 0.57 30.81
CA PRO A 565 -10.06 -0.37 30.43
C PRO A 565 -11.30 0.29 29.81
N GLU A 566 -11.61 1.52 30.20
CA GLU A 566 -12.71 2.31 29.65
C GLU A 566 -12.42 2.68 28.19
N ASP A 567 -11.17 2.97 27.84
CA ASP A 567 -10.75 3.21 26.44
C ASP A 567 -10.95 1.94 25.60
N ASP A 568 -10.56 0.76 26.12
CA ASP A 568 -10.79 -0.52 25.44
C ASP A 568 -12.26 -0.74 25.11
N ILE A 569 -13.14 -0.56 26.11
CA ILE A 569 -14.58 -0.69 25.93
C ILE A 569 -15.10 0.32 24.90
N ALA A 570 -14.67 1.59 25.00
CA ALA A 570 -15.15 2.67 24.15
C ALA A 570 -14.74 2.43 22.68
N TYR A 571 -13.52 1.99 22.40
CA TYR A 571 -13.08 1.67 21.04
C TYR A 571 -13.83 0.46 20.48
N ARG A 572 -14.02 -0.63 21.23
CA ARG A 572 -14.79 -1.80 20.77
C ARG A 572 -16.23 -1.45 20.47
N GLN A 573 -16.89 -0.70 21.34
CA GLN A 573 -18.25 -0.24 21.13
C GLN A 573 -18.35 0.80 20.01
N GLY A 574 -17.33 1.67 19.88
CA GLY A 574 -17.24 2.65 18.81
C GLY A 574 -17.14 1.99 17.43
N TYR A 575 -16.32 0.91 17.29
CA TYR A 575 -16.23 0.15 16.06
C TYR A 575 -17.56 -0.57 15.73
N ALA A 576 -18.20 -1.18 16.71
CA ALA A 576 -19.54 -1.76 16.51
C ALA A 576 -20.56 -0.70 16.02
N LYS A 577 -20.43 0.55 16.50
CA LYS A 577 -21.25 1.67 16.04
C LYS A 577 -20.93 2.07 14.59
N ILE A 578 -19.67 1.97 14.15
CA ILE A 578 -19.29 2.14 12.75
C ILE A 578 -20.02 1.12 11.87
N LEU A 579 -19.94 -0.17 12.20
CA LEU A 579 -20.61 -1.21 11.42
C LEU A 579 -22.15 -1.00 11.38
N GLU A 580 -22.75 -0.61 12.51
CA GLU A 580 -24.19 -0.29 12.59
C GLU A 580 -24.55 0.90 11.68
N THR A 581 -23.69 1.93 11.62
CA THR A 581 -23.92 3.11 10.79
C THR A 581 -23.80 2.78 9.30
N VAL A 582 -22.80 2.02 8.89
CA VAL A 582 -22.61 1.64 7.47
C VAL A 582 -23.76 0.70 7.03
N ARG A 583 -24.23 -0.20 7.91
CA ARG A 583 -25.42 -1.01 7.63
C ARG A 583 -26.64 -0.12 7.37
N GLU A 584 -26.90 0.87 8.23
CA GLU A 584 -28.02 1.81 8.07
C GLU A 584 -27.90 2.61 6.75
N MET A 585 -26.69 3.06 6.40
CA MET A 585 -26.43 3.75 5.13
C MET A 585 -26.76 2.87 3.93
N ARG A 586 -26.27 1.61 3.93
CA ARG A 586 -26.57 0.62 2.88
C ARG A 586 -28.08 0.39 2.76
N ASP A 587 -28.75 0.17 3.87
CA ASP A 587 -30.18 -0.15 3.90
C ASP A 587 -31.05 1.01 3.40
N GLN A 588 -30.55 2.25 3.48
CA GLN A 588 -31.19 3.43 2.90
C GLN A 588 -30.74 3.74 1.46
N GLY A 589 -29.84 2.96 0.89
CA GLY A 589 -29.43 3.06 -0.51
C GLY A 589 -28.26 4.01 -0.78
N VAL A 590 -27.44 4.35 0.23
CA VAL A 590 -26.13 4.96 0.00
C VAL A 590 -25.22 3.95 -0.71
N VAL A 591 -24.52 4.37 -1.73
CA VAL A 591 -23.62 3.50 -2.51
C VAL A 591 -22.38 3.16 -1.68
N ILE A 592 -22.17 1.88 -1.39
CA ILE A 592 -20.97 1.40 -0.67
C ILE A 592 -19.84 1.17 -1.68
N ILE A 593 -18.67 1.74 -1.41
CA ILE A 593 -17.48 1.66 -2.27
C ILE A 593 -16.37 0.95 -1.47
N PRO A 594 -15.94 -0.26 -1.88
CA PRO A 594 -14.99 -1.06 -1.10
C PRO A 594 -13.57 -0.55 -1.26
N GLY A 595 -12.94 -0.15 -0.17
CA GLY A 595 -11.57 0.32 -0.13
C GLY A 595 -10.97 0.25 1.27
N THR A 596 -9.65 0.09 1.39
CA THR A 596 -9.01 -0.21 2.67
C THR A 596 -8.26 0.94 3.32
N ASP A 597 -7.61 1.81 2.51
CA ASP A 597 -6.57 2.75 2.98
C ASP A 597 -5.38 2.05 3.68
N LEU A 598 -5.15 0.76 3.37
CA LEU A 598 -4.12 -0.09 3.97
C LEU A 598 -3.20 -0.79 2.93
N GLY A 599 -3.22 -0.35 1.66
CA GLY A 599 -2.38 -0.93 0.60
C GLY A 599 -2.95 -2.17 -0.08
N GLY A 600 -4.18 -2.60 0.23
CA GLY A 600 -4.86 -3.71 -0.43
C GLY A 600 -4.37 -5.11 -0.02
N SER A 601 -4.36 -6.07 -0.96
CA SER A 601 -3.97 -7.46 -0.73
C SER A 601 -4.84 -8.15 0.34
N PHE A 602 -4.26 -8.77 1.37
CA PHE A 602 -5.02 -9.47 2.43
C PHE A 602 -5.92 -8.53 3.26
N THR A 603 -5.55 -7.26 3.41
CA THR A 603 -6.40 -6.28 4.10
C THR A 603 -7.65 -5.96 3.28
N TYR A 604 -7.57 -6.05 1.94
CA TYR A 604 -8.74 -5.93 1.09
C TYR A 604 -9.68 -7.13 1.22
N HIS A 605 -9.14 -8.34 1.35
CA HIS A 605 -9.97 -9.52 1.65
C HIS A 605 -10.72 -9.33 2.97
N ARG A 606 -10.05 -8.74 4.00
CA ARG A 606 -10.72 -8.42 5.27
C ARG A 606 -11.79 -7.36 5.11
N GLU A 607 -11.55 -6.31 4.32
CA GLU A 607 -12.56 -5.29 4.02
C GLU A 607 -13.84 -5.91 3.44
N LEU A 608 -13.69 -6.87 2.51
CA LEU A 608 -14.81 -7.59 1.93
C LEU A 608 -15.56 -8.44 2.96
N GLU A 609 -14.87 -9.11 3.88
CA GLU A 609 -15.49 -9.87 4.97
C GLU A 609 -16.32 -8.97 5.91
N LEU A 610 -15.85 -7.74 6.16
CA LEU A 610 -16.58 -6.79 7.00
C LEU A 610 -17.91 -6.35 6.39
N TYR A 611 -18.04 -6.37 5.06
CA TYR A 611 -19.33 -6.13 4.40
C TYR A 611 -20.35 -7.28 4.64
N GLN A 612 -19.88 -8.52 4.85
CA GLN A 612 -20.78 -9.58 5.32
C GLN A 612 -21.27 -9.31 6.74
N GLU A 613 -20.40 -8.78 7.62
CA GLU A 613 -20.78 -8.43 9.00
C GLU A 613 -21.87 -7.34 9.05
N ILE A 614 -21.92 -6.46 8.05
CA ILE A 614 -23.02 -5.49 7.91
C ILE A 614 -24.24 -6.05 7.16
N GLY A 615 -24.24 -7.34 6.83
CA GLY A 615 -25.41 -8.09 6.32
C GLY A 615 -25.51 -8.19 4.80
N MET A 616 -24.44 -7.99 4.05
CA MET A 616 -24.39 -8.35 2.63
C MET A 616 -24.15 -9.86 2.47
N SER A 617 -24.80 -10.48 1.51
CA SER A 617 -24.46 -11.86 1.12
C SER A 617 -23.09 -11.90 0.44
N THR A 618 -22.44 -13.06 0.45
CA THR A 618 -21.16 -13.27 -0.22
C THR A 618 -21.20 -12.88 -1.70
N ALA A 619 -22.27 -13.28 -2.39
CA ALA A 619 -22.45 -12.96 -3.79
C ALA A 619 -22.60 -11.45 -4.06
N GLU A 620 -23.30 -10.72 -3.18
CA GLU A 620 -23.40 -9.26 -3.27
C GLU A 620 -22.04 -8.60 -3.04
N VAL A 621 -21.24 -9.09 -2.08
CA VAL A 621 -19.87 -8.60 -1.84
C VAL A 621 -18.98 -8.82 -3.05
N LEU A 622 -19.00 -10.01 -3.65
CA LEU A 622 -18.22 -10.30 -4.86
C LEU A 622 -18.67 -9.43 -6.05
N LYS A 623 -19.98 -9.22 -6.21
CA LYS A 623 -20.52 -8.31 -7.24
C LYS A 623 -20.04 -6.89 -7.01
N MET A 624 -20.10 -6.40 -5.76
CA MET A 624 -19.65 -5.06 -5.39
C MET A 624 -18.15 -4.89 -5.70
N ALA A 625 -17.31 -5.86 -5.30
CA ALA A 625 -15.87 -5.82 -5.51
C ALA A 625 -15.45 -5.92 -7.00
N THR A 626 -16.36 -6.29 -7.90
CA THR A 626 -16.08 -6.54 -9.32
C THR A 626 -16.94 -5.66 -10.23
N LEU A 627 -18.14 -6.09 -10.60
CA LEU A 627 -18.98 -5.45 -11.62
C LEU A 627 -19.47 -4.06 -11.20
N ASP A 628 -19.85 -3.88 -9.92
CA ASP A 628 -20.35 -2.58 -9.48
C ASP A 628 -19.26 -1.51 -9.53
N MET A 629 -18.01 -1.85 -9.15
CA MET A 629 -16.89 -0.91 -9.22
C MET A 629 -16.40 -0.70 -10.66
N ALA A 630 -16.42 -1.73 -11.50
CA ALA A 630 -16.20 -1.56 -12.94
C ALA A 630 -17.22 -0.58 -13.54
N SER A 631 -18.50 -0.70 -13.14
CA SER A 631 -19.58 0.21 -13.58
C SER A 631 -19.38 1.63 -13.02
N TYR A 632 -18.98 1.75 -11.75
CA TYR A 632 -18.72 3.02 -11.09
C TYR A 632 -17.61 3.84 -11.79
N LEU A 633 -16.59 3.14 -12.27
CA LEU A 633 -15.46 3.73 -13.02
C LEU A 633 -15.70 3.79 -14.54
N GLY A 634 -16.88 3.36 -15.04
CA GLY A 634 -17.20 3.34 -16.47
C GLY A 634 -16.43 2.28 -17.28
N GLN A 635 -16.01 1.20 -16.66
CA GLN A 635 -15.17 0.13 -17.23
C GLN A 635 -15.94 -1.18 -17.45
N ALA A 636 -17.25 -1.22 -17.18
CA ALA A 636 -18.04 -2.45 -17.18
C ALA A 636 -18.13 -3.16 -18.55
N ASP A 637 -17.89 -2.44 -19.63
CA ASP A 637 -17.84 -3.02 -20.98
C ASP A 637 -16.61 -3.92 -21.19
N GLU A 638 -15.51 -3.67 -20.46
CA GLU A 638 -14.22 -4.36 -20.60
C GLU A 638 -13.88 -5.26 -19.41
N LEU A 639 -14.41 -4.98 -18.21
CA LEU A 639 -14.00 -5.57 -16.93
C LEU A 639 -15.21 -5.94 -16.05
N GLY A 640 -14.96 -6.48 -14.85
CA GLY A 640 -15.94 -6.70 -13.80
C GLY A 640 -16.83 -7.95 -13.95
N SER A 641 -16.73 -8.67 -15.07
CA SER A 641 -17.37 -9.99 -15.24
C SER A 641 -16.62 -10.82 -16.27
N ILE A 642 -16.80 -12.14 -16.22
CA ILE A 642 -16.17 -13.08 -17.15
C ILE A 642 -17.15 -13.32 -18.31
N ALA A 643 -16.86 -12.69 -19.46
CA ALA A 643 -17.70 -12.84 -20.66
C ALA A 643 -16.85 -12.72 -21.94
N PRO A 644 -17.24 -13.37 -23.04
CA PRO A 644 -16.53 -13.27 -24.30
C PRO A 644 -16.33 -11.82 -24.77
N GLY A 645 -15.13 -11.48 -25.19
CA GLY A 645 -14.72 -10.17 -25.66
C GLY A 645 -14.15 -9.24 -24.58
N LYS A 646 -14.40 -9.47 -23.30
CA LYS A 646 -13.83 -8.71 -22.19
C LYS A 646 -12.34 -9.03 -21.98
N LEU A 647 -11.65 -8.15 -21.29
CA LEU A 647 -10.27 -8.37 -20.87
C LEU A 647 -10.18 -9.60 -19.95
N ALA A 648 -9.12 -10.37 -20.09
CA ALA A 648 -8.87 -11.55 -19.27
C ALA A 648 -8.23 -11.12 -17.93
N ASP A 649 -9.05 -10.49 -17.10
CA ASP A 649 -8.72 -10.08 -15.74
C ASP A 649 -9.65 -10.83 -14.77
N PHE A 650 -9.18 -11.95 -14.23
CA PHE A 650 -9.95 -12.80 -13.32
C PHE A 650 -9.00 -13.69 -12.48
N PHE A 651 -9.54 -14.37 -11.50
CA PHE A 651 -8.78 -15.29 -10.64
C PHE A 651 -9.56 -16.57 -10.36
N LEU A 652 -8.81 -17.64 -10.04
CA LEU A 652 -9.32 -18.96 -9.69
C LEU A 652 -9.19 -19.21 -8.19
N ILE A 653 -10.29 -19.62 -7.57
CA ILE A 653 -10.35 -20.12 -6.20
C ILE A 653 -10.63 -21.63 -6.24
N PRO A 654 -9.86 -22.48 -5.54
CA PRO A 654 -10.12 -23.93 -5.50
C PRO A 654 -11.46 -24.34 -4.89
N GLY A 655 -12.14 -23.42 -4.20
CA GLY A 655 -13.41 -23.65 -3.49
C GLY A 655 -14.58 -22.88 -4.08
N ASP A 656 -15.64 -22.80 -3.28
CA ASP A 656 -16.86 -22.03 -3.55
C ASP A 656 -16.87 -20.75 -2.67
N PRO A 657 -16.51 -19.57 -3.23
CA PRO A 657 -16.47 -18.34 -2.48
C PRO A 657 -17.88 -17.82 -2.10
N ILE A 658 -18.96 -18.31 -2.73
CA ILE A 658 -20.33 -17.95 -2.32
C ILE A 658 -20.68 -18.65 -1.02
N ALA A 659 -20.24 -19.89 -0.84
CA ALA A 659 -20.45 -20.65 0.40
C ALA A 659 -19.58 -20.11 1.55
N ASP A 660 -18.35 -19.72 1.26
CA ASP A 660 -17.40 -19.14 2.23
C ASP A 660 -16.51 -18.10 1.56
N LEU A 661 -16.71 -16.81 1.88
CA LEU A 661 -15.91 -15.73 1.33
C LEU A 661 -14.42 -15.84 1.70
N LYS A 662 -14.08 -16.44 2.82
CA LYS A 662 -12.66 -16.63 3.23
C LYS A 662 -11.85 -17.44 2.23
N ALA A 663 -12.51 -18.19 1.36
CA ALA A 663 -11.88 -18.89 0.26
C ALA A 663 -11.11 -17.97 -0.70
N ILE A 664 -11.41 -16.67 -0.76
CA ILE A 664 -10.63 -15.69 -1.56
C ILE A 664 -9.16 -15.60 -1.14
N LYS A 665 -8.79 -16.08 0.06
CA LYS A 665 -7.39 -16.15 0.49
C LYS A 665 -6.62 -17.31 -0.16
N THR A 666 -7.33 -18.27 -0.75
CA THR A 666 -6.75 -19.47 -1.39
C THR A 666 -6.70 -19.35 -2.92
N ILE A 667 -6.62 -18.13 -3.45
CA ILE A 667 -6.46 -17.91 -4.89
C ILE A 667 -5.26 -18.71 -5.40
N SER A 668 -5.48 -19.55 -6.43
CA SER A 668 -4.47 -20.45 -7.00
C SER A 668 -3.91 -19.96 -8.34
N LEU A 669 -4.65 -19.09 -9.03
CA LEU A 669 -4.30 -18.50 -10.32
C LEU A 669 -4.92 -17.10 -10.42
N VAL A 670 -4.16 -16.16 -10.93
CA VAL A 670 -4.66 -14.86 -11.39
C VAL A 670 -4.28 -14.65 -12.85
N VAL A 671 -5.21 -14.21 -13.65
CA VAL A 671 -4.96 -13.77 -15.04
C VAL A 671 -5.19 -12.27 -15.09
N LYS A 672 -4.22 -11.55 -15.65
CA LYS A 672 -4.32 -10.11 -15.90
C LYS A 672 -3.63 -9.76 -17.21
N ASP A 673 -4.33 -9.05 -18.08
CA ASP A 673 -3.84 -8.70 -19.42
C ASP A 673 -3.30 -9.92 -20.21
N GLY A 674 -3.90 -11.11 -20.02
CA GLY A 674 -3.48 -12.35 -20.67
C GLY A 674 -2.21 -12.99 -20.11
N ASN A 675 -1.62 -12.42 -19.05
CA ASN A 675 -0.52 -13.02 -18.31
C ASN A 675 -1.06 -13.82 -17.13
N PHE A 676 -0.38 -14.92 -16.80
CA PHE A 676 -0.81 -15.88 -15.78
C PHE A 676 0.14 -15.82 -14.59
N TYR A 677 -0.43 -15.64 -13.40
CA TYR A 677 0.28 -15.51 -12.14
C TYR A 677 -0.22 -16.58 -11.17
N PHE A 678 0.73 -17.32 -10.60
CA PHE A 678 0.41 -18.32 -9.57
C PHE A 678 0.84 -17.74 -8.21
N PRO A 679 -0.08 -17.44 -7.29
CA PRO A 679 0.27 -16.92 -5.97
C PRO A 679 1.26 -17.79 -5.20
N SER A 680 1.25 -19.12 -5.42
CA SER A 680 2.25 -20.04 -4.86
C SER A 680 3.68 -19.80 -5.34
N ASP A 681 3.87 -19.18 -6.51
CA ASP A 681 5.18 -18.77 -7.01
C ASP A 681 5.57 -17.36 -6.47
N ILE A 682 4.58 -16.50 -6.23
CA ILE A 682 4.79 -15.10 -5.81
C ILE A 682 5.08 -14.99 -4.32
N TYR A 683 4.26 -15.60 -3.48
CA TYR A 683 4.35 -15.43 -2.02
C TYR A 683 5.74 -15.74 -1.44
N PRO A 684 6.46 -16.80 -1.87
CA PRO A 684 7.80 -17.11 -1.36
C PRO A 684 8.84 -16.00 -1.59
N GLU A 685 8.71 -15.21 -2.68
CA GLU A 685 9.61 -14.08 -2.97
C GLU A 685 9.48 -12.94 -1.93
N PHE A 686 8.43 -12.98 -1.10
CA PHE A 686 8.17 -12.06 0.02
C PHE A 686 8.28 -12.75 1.39
N GLY A 687 8.77 -13.99 1.45
CA GLY A 687 8.84 -14.77 2.68
C GLY A 687 7.46 -15.20 3.22
N ILE A 688 6.41 -15.15 2.40
CA ILE A 688 5.05 -15.57 2.75
C ILE A 688 4.88 -17.05 2.37
N ARG A 689 4.33 -17.86 3.28
CA ARG A 689 3.97 -19.25 2.93
C ARG A 689 2.71 -19.25 2.07
N PRO A 690 2.69 -19.96 0.92
CA PRO A 690 1.51 -20.07 0.08
C PRO A 690 0.30 -20.66 0.83
N PHE A 691 -0.90 -20.22 0.44
CA PHE A 691 -2.17 -20.69 1.01
C PHE A 691 -2.74 -21.91 0.25
N THR A 692 -2.30 -22.11 -0.98
CA THR A 692 -2.71 -23.23 -1.85
C THR A 692 -1.66 -23.46 -2.94
N ASP A 693 -1.71 -24.62 -3.57
CA ASP A 693 -0.86 -24.94 -4.70
C ASP A 693 -1.42 -24.36 -6.01
N ALA A 694 -0.56 -24.25 -7.02
CA ALA A 694 -0.97 -23.90 -8.38
C ALA A 694 -1.85 -24.99 -9.01
N PRO A 695 -2.81 -24.63 -9.88
CA PRO A 695 -3.58 -25.61 -10.64
C PRO A 695 -2.69 -26.38 -11.63
N GLU A 696 -3.11 -27.60 -11.98
CA GLU A 696 -2.34 -28.46 -12.88
C GLU A 696 -2.41 -27.95 -14.33
N ILE A 697 -1.26 -27.90 -15.01
CA ILE A 697 -1.15 -27.63 -16.44
C ILE A 697 -0.96 -28.95 -17.17
N LEU A 698 -2.02 -29.40 -17.86
CA LEU A 698 -2.10 -30.77 -18.39
C LEU A 698 -1.33 -30.98 -19.70
N ASN A 699 -1.13 -29.93 -20.51
CA ASN A 699 -0.39 -29.98 -21.77
C ASN A 699 0.42 -28.70 -21.96
N ARG A 700 1.70 -28.77 -21.78
CA ARG A 700 2.64 -27.68 -22.01
C ARG A 700 3.18 -27.66 -23.43
#